data_2ae1371b8922d081010f798ed281600c
#
_entry.id   2ae1371b8922d081010f798ed281600c
#
_cell.length_a   1.000
_cell.length_b   1.000
_cell.length_c   1.000
_cell.angle_alpha   90.00
_cell.angle_beta   90.00
_cell.angle_gamma   90.00
#
_symmetry.space_group_name_H-M   'P 1'
#
loop_
_entity.id
_entity.type
_entity.pdbx_description
1 polymer ?
#
loop_
_entity_poly.entity_id
_entity_poly.type
_entity_poly.pdbx_seq_one_letter_code
_entity_poly.pdbx_strand_id
1 'polypeptide(L)'
;MAKKQMTDDDLNTLLSNELINKINISREVEESFLSYAVYTIIDRAIPTIDGMKPVHRRLLYSMYRMGLKPEGSYKKSARLTGDVIGKYHPHGDGSVYGAMCGLVNDFDVRYPLIDGHGNFGSVDGDGAAAQRYTEAKLTKLAMEMLEDIDNNGVDMVPNFSEDELEPTILPAKVPSILLNNMSGIATGYTTDLPSHNMNNVCDTIIAYLKNNNITIEEMVKKHLIGPDLPSRGYLINDENIMLLYSTGQASLRFRGKVIVNTNIESKNPQVVVTELPPGLKKPKYVEKLHSMYIASKDKRIVDLRDESEGDGISIVLELNKVVAPETIINELYDKTPLMKNKSYIMRVIIDNAPLLLNLKQIVEYYVEHRRNVIKRRSEYKLTKINEKINILNGKVVVAKDIKTAVNLIIDSESPTDAIKALIDKYSLNEEQAKAIMDIPLKTLTKLESNKLIDELNKLTKEAQKLSDILSDGKKVDQEIIKDMEYLKKNYGDNRKTQLIEIEQIENNVVDVDCNDIPQEPMFISTTNQGKVNLITYQMLEKMFKNKNLKSRNIILTHGFKCEMNDEVVVLSNKGNCFKSTVSSFSTIEPFEKEEKVIGLIPLREETVVMIMTQNGLYKKIKIEAFIKMKNNKIINVLSLEENDKIIGCKVAVDDENSIVVMASNNGKIGRFPIQSSNAISSLNSKCISINGLSDGEQLIKFDIVDLRLDNKNKVIQYVQLENGNKMIKVTPISDFLIKNRNAKLISAYSVGKKEGNSTVLEVLIINDDTFVINNIGRIKGVKYTEFECTSKGKKLVENDWDVAITDFLI
;
A
#
# COMPACT_ATOMS: atom_id res chain seq x y z
N MET A 1 -69.37 12.95 0.89
CA MET A 1 -69.57 14.41 0.93
C MET A 1 -69.10 14.98 -0.42
N ALA A 2 -70.02 15.51 -1.21
CA ALA A 2 -69.70 16.11 -2.52
C ALA A 2 -68.90 17.41 -2.30
N LYS A 3 -67.69 17.49 -2.93
CA LYS A 3 -66.95 18.74 -3.01
C LYS A 3 -67.80 19.75 -3.76
N LYS A 4 -68.35 20.74 -3.05
CA LYS A 4 -69.01 21.89 -3.65
C LYS A 4 -67.96 22.64 -4.46
N GLN A 5 -68.04 22.62 -5.81
CA GLN A 5 -67.25 23.49 -6.67
C GLN A 5 -67.62 24.93 -6.31
N MET A 6 -66.63 25.72 -5.95
CA MET A 6 -66.75 27.14 -5.72
C MET A 6 -67.19 27.81 -7.00
N THR A 7 -68.22 28.63 -6.94
CA THR A 7 -68.66 29.36 -8.11
C THR A 7 -67.81 30.60 -8.34
N ASP A 8 -67.87 31.16 -9.58
CA ASP A 8 -67.13 32.40 -9.89
C ASP A 8 -67.56 33.56 -8.99
N ASP A 9 -68.85 33.57 -8.50
CA ASP A 9 -69.36 34.56 -7.55
C ASP A 9 -68.77 34.34 -6.14
N ASP A 10 -68.53 33.08 -5.70
CA ASP A 10 -67.85 32.80 -4.42
C ASP A 10 -66.40 33.29 -4.50
N LEU A 11 -65.76 33.11 -5.65
CA LEU A 11 -64.39 33.56 -5.88
C LEU A 11 -64.28 35.07 -5.95
N ASN A 12 -65.25 35.75 -6.63
CA ASN A 12 -65.32 37.23 -6.68
C ASN A 12 -65.62 37.84 -5.30
N THR A 13 -66.45 37.20 -4.48
CA THR A 13 -66.77 37.67 -3.11
C THR A 13 -65.56 37.52 -2.19
N LEU A 14 -64.72 36.45 -2.34
CA LEU A 14 -63.47 36.27 -1.64
C LEU A 14 -62.39 37.26 -2.13
N LEU A 15 -62.37 37.60 -3.43
CA LEU A 15 -61.47 38.58 -4.04
C LEU A 15 -61.83 40.03 -3.60
N SER A 16 -63.13 40.35 -3.29
CA SER A 16 -63.59 41.69 -2.83
C SER A 16 -63.35 41.96 -1.36
N ASN A 17 -63.04 40.93 -0.56
CA ASN A 17 -62.84 41.05 0.89
C ASN A 17 -61.41 41.24 1.32
N GLU A 18 -60.54 41.99 0.63
CA GLU A 18 -59.14 42.36 1.03
C GLU A 18 -58.26 41.23 1.63
N LEU A 19 -58.79 40.00 1.76
CA LEU A 19 -58.12 38.83 2.34
C LEU A 19 -57.29 38.05 1.32
N ILE A 20 -57.41 38.39 0.01
CA ILE A 20 -56.62 37.74 -1.05
C ILE A 20 -55.67 38.76 -1.69
N ASN A 21 -54.44 38.71 -1.39
CA ASN A 21 -53.39 39.47 -2.08
C ASN A 21 -53.13 38.89 -3.47
N LYS A 22 -53.22 39.69 -4.50
CA LYS A 22 -52.84 39.34 -5.86
C LYS A 22 -51.34 39.47 -5.96
N ILE A 23 -50.63 38.31 -5.99
CA ILE A 23 -49.18 38.27 -6.14
C ILE A 23 -48.90 37.83 -7.57
N ASN A 24 -47.92 38.46 -8.23
CA ASN A 24 -47.45 38.03 -9.54
C ASN A 24 -46.71 36.72 -9.35
N ILE A 25 -47.17 35.66 -10.04
CA ILE A 25 -46.60 34.31 -9.93
C ILE A 25 -45.12 34.29 -10.25
N SER A 26 -44.64 35.11 -11.21
CA SER A 26 -43.24 35.20 -11.55
C SER A 26 -42.42 35.71 -10.37
N ARG A 27 -42.88 36.72 -9.69
CA ARG A 27 -42.20 37.29 -8.51
C ARG A 27 -42.19 36.33 -7.34
N GLU A 28 -43.32 35.67 -7.07
CA GLU A 28 -43.40 34.67 -6.00
C GLU A 28 -42.50 33.49 -6.26
N VAL A 29 -42.42 33.01 -7.52
CA VAL A 29 -41.50 31.94 -7.93
C VAL A 29 -40.06 32.38 -7.78
N GLU A 30 -39.71 33.63 -8.19
CA GLU A 30 -38.34 34.14 -8.06
C GLU A 30 -37.92 34.24 -6.58
N GLU A 31 -38.76 34.83 -5.73
CA GLU A 31 -38.45 35.01 -4.29
C GLU A 31 -38.36 33.69 -3.54
N SER A 32 -39.33 32.78 -3.75
CA SER A 32 -39.35 31.47 -3.11
C SER A 32 -38.21 30.56 -3.65
N PHE A 33 -37.92 30.60 -4.96
CA PHE A 33 -36.86 29.83 -5.57
C PHE A 33 -35.48 30.33 -5.12
N LEU A 34 -35.28 31.64 -5.01
CA LEU A 34 -33.98 32.19 -4.55
C LEU A 34 -33.69 31.73 -3.12
N SER A 35 -34.64 31.82 -2.21
CA SER A 35 -34.48 31.35 -0.83
C SER A 35 -34.16 29.86 -0.78
N TYR A 36 -34.89 29.05 -1.53
CA TYR A 36 -34.61 27.60 -1.65
C TYR A 36 -33.24 27.33 -2.28
N ALA A 37 -32.84 28.05 -3.32
CA ALA A 37 -31.55 27.90 -3.98
C ALA A 37 -30.40 28.21 -3.02
N VAL A 38 -30.48 29.33 -2.29
CA VAL A 38 -29.46 29.71 -1.28
C VAL A 38 -29.35 28.63 -0.21
N TYR A 39 -30.48 28.19 0.35
CA TYR A 39 -30.51 27.14 1.36
C TYR A 39 -29.86 25.84 0.85
N THR A 40 -30.18 25.36 -0.38
CA THR A 40 -29.63 24.13 -0.94
C THR A 40 -28.16 24.21 -1.24
N ILE A 41 -27.63 25.39 -1.54
CA ILE A 41 -26.22 25.62 -1.79
C ILE A 41 -25.43 25.65 -0.48
N ILE A 42 -25.82 26.53 0.46
CA ILE A 42 -25.04 26.84 1.66
C ILE A 42 -25.27 25.80 2.76
N ASP A 43 -26.52 25.46 3.04
CA ASP A 43 -26.92 24.70 4.24
C ASP A 43 -27.23 23.23 3.96
N ARG A 44 -27.00 22.73 2.70
CA ARG A 44 -27.33 21.34 2.38
C ARG A 44 -26.27 20.61 1.58
N ALA A 45 -25.90 21.07 0.38
CA ALA A 45 -25.24 20.24 -0.60
C ALA A 45 -23.73 20.42 -0.69
N ILE A 46 -23.23 21.65 -0.53
CA ILE A 46 -21.81 21.97 -0.70
C ILE A 46 -21.11 21.93 0.66
N PRO A 47 -19.94 21.27 0.77
CA PRO A 47 -19.17 21.21 2.02
C PRO A 47 -18.47 22.54 2.31
N THR A 48 -18.17 22.79 3.58
CA THR A 48 -17.26 23.83 4.05
C THR A 48 -15.81 23.32 4.11
N ILE A 49 -14.89 24.18 4.54
CA ILE A 49 -13.43 23.84 4.56
C ILE A 49 -13.08 22.69 5.52
N ASP A 50 -13.94 22.35 6.48
CA ASP A 50 -13.80 21.16 7.33
C ASP A 50 -14.06 19.83 6.57
N GLY A 51 -14.49 19.91 5.30
CA GLY A 51 -14.85 18.75 4.48
C GLY A 51 -16.21 18.14 4.81
N MET A 52 -17.06 18.86 5.59
CA MET A 52 -18.34 18.35 6.04
C MET A 52 -19.51 19.17 5.47
N LYS A 53 -20.58 18.48 5.09
CA LYS A 53 -21.90 19.09 4.91
C LYS A 53 -22.56 19.30 6.28
N PRO A 54 -23.56 20.17 6.39
CA PRO A 54 -24.25 20.39 7.67
C PRO A 54 -24.77 19.11 8.33
N VAL A 55 -25.34 18.19 7.58
CA VAL A 55 -25.84 16.90 8.11
C VAL A 55 -24.72 16.06 8.72
N HIS A 56 -23.53 15.98 8.07
CA HIS A 56 -22.38 15.23 8.59
C HIS A 56 -21.83 15.89 9.85
N ARG A 57 -21.72 17.21 9.87
CA ARG A 57 -21.22 17.98 11.01
C ARG A 57 -22.14 17.80 12.23
N ARG A 58 -23.45 17.94 12.05
CA ARG A 58 -24.46 17.76 13.10
C ARG A 58 -24.47 16.32 13.62
N LEU A 59 -24.31 15.34 12.73
CA LEU A 59 -24.23 13.93 13.11
C LEU A 59 -23.02 13.65 14.00
N LEU A 60 -21.81 14.05 13.57
CA LEU A 60 -20.60 13.85 14.36
C LEU A 60 -20.65 14.59 15.70
N TYR A 61 -21.20 15.82 15.71
CA TYR A 61 -21.35 16.61 16.92
C TYR A 61 -22.36 15.97 17.89
N SER A 62 -23.54 15.55 17.43
CA SER A 62 -24.53 14.84 18.27
C SER A 62 -23.93 13.59 18.89
N MET A 63 -23.22 12.75 18.08
CA MET A 63 -22.55 11.56 18.59
C MET A 63 -21.49 11.89 19.66
N TYR A 64 -20.76 12.99 19.47
CA TYR A 64 -19.79 13.47 20.47
C TYR A 64 -20.48 13.91 21.77
N ARG A 65 -21.56 14.68 21.68
CA ARG A 65 -22.35 15.15 22.83
C ARG A 65 -23.02 13.99 23.59
N MET A 66 -23.40 12.92 22.89
CA MET A 66 -23.88 11.68 23.48
C MET A 66 -22.77 10.84 24.15
N GLY A 67 -21.50 11.23 24.07
CA GLY A 67 -20.36 10.53 24.64
C GLY A 67 -19.98 9.24 23.95
N LEU A 68 -20.24 9.09 22.64
CA LEU A 68 -19.97 7.89 21.86
C LEU A 68 -18.50 7.84 21.41
N LYS A 69 -17.61 7.66 22.37
CA LYS A 69 -16.15 7.57 22.15
C LYS A 69 -15.75 6.20 21.56
N PRO A 70 -14.59 6.10 20.91
CA PRO A 70 -14.08 4.87 20.31
C PRO A 70 -14.01 3.69 21.29
N GLU A 71 -13.65 3.96 22.53
CA GLU A 71 -13.53 2.95 23.60
C GLU A 71 -14.89 2.59 24.22
N GLY A 72 -15.94 3.36 23.92
CA GLY A 72 -17.29 3.16 24.47
C GLY A 72 -18.08 2.08 23.75
N SER A 73 -19.28 1.78 24.28
CA SER A 73 -20.22 0.86 23.66
C SER A 73 -20.93 1.47 22.47
N TYR A 74 -21.22 0.65 21.46
CA TYR A 74 -22.11 1.03 20.36
C TYR A 74 -23.51 1.40 20.84
N LYS A 75 -24.17 2.25 20.08
CA LYS A 75 -25.58 2.60 20.29
C LYS A 75 -26.38 2.37 19.00
N LYS A 76 -27.65 2.01 19.14
CA LYS A 76 -28.53 1.81 17.98
C LYS A 76 -28.59 3.05 17.11
N SER A 77 -28.45 2.86 15.80
CA SER A 77 -28.48 3.95 14.81
C SER A 77 -29.79 4.75 14.87
N ALA A 78 -30.92 4.10 15.18
CA ALA A 78 -32.20 4.75 15.38
C ALA A 78 -32.18 5.77 16.53
N ARG A 79 -31.42 5.54 17.60
CA ARG A 79 -31.23 6.50 18.69
C ARG A 79 -30.39 7.69 18.24
N LEU A 80 -29.34 7.42 17.47
CA LEU A 80 -28.45 8.47 16.96
C LEU A 80 -29.17 9.40 15.98
N THR A 81 -29.89 8.83 15.01
CA THR A 81 -30.68 9.60 14.06
C THR A 81 -31.79 10.40 14.76
N GLY A 82 -32.45 9.83 15.78
CA GLY A 82 -33.45 10.51 16.56
C GLY A 82 -32.91 11.72 17.34
N ASP A 83 -31.71 11.61 17.95
CA ASP A 83 -31.05 12.72 18.64
C ASP A 83 -30.66 13.84 17.66
N VAL A 84 -30.12 13.50 16.51
CA VAL A 84 -29.73 14.45 15.44
C VAL A 84 -30.95 15.22 14.93
N ILE A 85 -32.05 14.52 14.64
CA ILE A 85 -33.29 15.14 14.13
C ILE A 85 -33.93 16.03 15.18
N GLY A 86 -33.99 15.51 16.38
CA GLY A 86 -34.68 16.23 17.48
C GLY A 86 -33.95 17.49 17.93
N LYS A 87 -32.62 17.55 17.76
CA LYS A 87 -31.84 18.68 18.30
C LYS A 87 -31.21 19.57 17.23
N TYR A 88 -30.72 19.01 16.11
CA TYR A 88 -29.85 19.77 15.23
C TYR A 88 -30.30 19.80 13.76
N HIS A 89 -30.94 18.73 13.26
CA HIS A 89 -31.22 18.62 11.82
C HIS A 89 -32.66 18.21 11.53
N PRO A 90 -33.61 19.18 11.41
CA PRO A 90 -35.04 18.92 11.31
C PRO A 90 -35.46 18.41 9.91
N HIS A 91 -34.93 17.24 9.54
CA HIS A 91 -35.20 16.57 8.26
C HIS A 91 -35.53 15.08 8.47
N GLY A 92 -35.96 14.40 7.39
CA GLY A 92 -36.35 12.99 7.48
C GLY A 92 -35.21 12.06 7.96
N ASP A 93 -35.57 11.09 8.77
CA ASP A 93 -34.64 10.10 9.38
C ASP A 93 -33.84 9.30 8.34
N GLY A 94 -34.43 8.98 7.21
CA GLY A 94 -33.76 8.28 6.11
C GLY A 94 -32.57 9.07 5.56
N SER A 95 -32.65 10.42 5.49
CA SER A 95 -31.54 11.23 5.00
C SER A 95 -30.36 11.28 5.99
N VAL A 96 -30.64 11.38 7.29
CA VAL A 96 -29.62 11.36 8.35
C VAL A 96 -28.97 9.98 8.44
N TYR A 97 -29.76 8.91 8.38
CA TYR A 97 -29.24 7.55 8.37
C TYR A 97 -28.41 7.25 7.12
N GLY A 98 -28.84 7.71 5.94
CA GLY A 98 -28.06 7.60 4.70
C GLY A 98 -26.72 8.33 4.80
N ALA A 99 -26.69 9.53 5.39
CA ALA A 99 -25.44 10.25 5.66
C ALA A 99 -24.52 9.49 6.64
N MET A 100 -25.10 8.85 7.67
CA MET A 100 -24.37 7.98 8.60
C MET A 100 -23.74 6.81 7.88
N CYS A 101 -24.49 6.07 7.05
CA CYS A 101 -23.99 4.93 6.28
C CYS A 101 -22.81 5.33 5.39
N GLY A 102 -22.88 6.47 4.72
CA GLY A 102 -21.82 7.00 3.88
C GLY A 102 -20.53 7.40 4.63
N LEU A 103 -20.54 7.48 5.98
CA LEU A 103 -19.34 7.73 6.80
C LEU A 103 -18.80 6.47 7.49
N VAL A 104 -19.48 5.32 7.35
CA VAL A 104 -19.10 4.03 7.96
C VAL A 104 -18.26 3.19 7.02
N ASN A 105 -18.68 3.07 5.76
CA ASN A 105 -18.12 2.08 4.84
C ASN A 105 -16.78 2.54 4.24
N ASP A 106 -15.75 1.71 4.32
CA ASP A 106 -14.42 2.01 3.76
C ASP A 106 -14.33 1.84 2.24
N PHE A 107 -15.39 1.30 1.60
CA PHE A 107 -15.57 1.31 0.15
C PHE A 107 -16.29 2.58 -0.36
N ASP A 108 -16.95 3.36 0.52
CA ASP A 108 -17.58 4.64 0.21
C ASP A 108 -16.66 5.83 0.51
N VAL A 109 -15.97 5.80 1.66
CA VAL A 109 -15.04 6.86 2.08
C VAL A 109 -13.64 6.30 2.31
N ARG A 110 -12.63 7.11 2.03
CA ARG A 110 -11.23 6.68 2.17
C ARG A 110 -10.81 6.49 3.63
N TYR A 111 -11.35 7.33 4.53
CA TYR A 111 -11.10 7.30 5.98
C TYR A 111 -12.42 7.42 6.74
N PRO A 112 -13.02 6.30 7.15
CA PRO A 112 -14.28 6.30 7.89
C PRO A 112 -14.21 7.09 9.20
N LEU A 113 -15.25 7.87 9.47
CA LEU A 113 -15.39 8.67 10.68
C LEU A 113 -16.33 8.03 11.70
N ILE A 114 -17.14 7.08 11.28
CA ILE A 114 -18.07 6.33 12.12
C ILE A 114 -17.70 4.86 12.08
N ASP A 115 -17.60 4.25 13.23
CA ASP A 115 -17.41 2.82 13.43
C ASP A 115 -18.78 2.16 13.56
N GLY A 116 -19.17 1.35 12.57
CA GLY A 116 -20.48 0.72 12.47
C GLY A 116 -20.44 -0.76 12.83
N HIS A 117 -21.48 -1.24 13.50
CA HIS A 117 -21.72 -2.65 13.78
C HIS A 117 -23.06 -3.09 13.20
N GLY A 118 -23.03 -4.07 12.31
CA GLY A 118 -24.16 -4.53 11.51
C GLY A 118 -23.99 -4.26 10.02
N ASN A 119 -25.06 -4.41 9.25
CA ASN A 119 -25.03 -4.20 7.80
C ASN A 119 -25.34 -2.74 7.45
N PHE A 120 -24.33 -1.99 7.01
CA PHE A 120 -24.44 -0.61 6.51
C PHE A 120 -24.44 -0.51 4.97
N GLY A 121 -24.61 -1.62 4.29
CA GLY A 121 -24.54 -1.75 2.84
C GLY A 121 -23.39 -2.66 2.41
N SER A 122 -23.29 -2.96 1.13
CA SER A 122 -22.23 -3.78 0.56
C SER A 122 -21.71 -3.21 -0.76
N VAL A 123 -20.55 -3.68 -1.21
CA VAL A 123 -19.98 -3.37 -2.53
C VAL A 123 -20.90 -3.88 -3.65
N ASP A 124 -21.74 -4.86 -3.37
CA ASP A 124 -22.77 -5.38 -4.28
C ASP A 124 -23.93 -4.41 -4.49
N GLY A 125 -23.96 -3.32 -3.75
CA GLY A 125 -25.00 -2.30 -3.86
C GLY A 125 -26.25 -2.63 -3.06
N ASP A 126 -26.18 -3.60 -2.15
CA ASP A 126 -27.21 -3.83 -1.16
C ASP A 126 -27.34 -2.62 -0.25
N GLY A 127 -28.58 -2.26 0.04
CA GLY A 127 -28.87 -1.17 0.98
C GLY A 127 -28.52 -1.53 2.41
N ALA A 128 -28.25 -0.52 3.22
CA ALA A 128 -28.08 -0.71 4.66
C ALA A 128 -29.34 -1.34 5.29
N ALA A 129 -29.13 -2.18 6.29
CA ALA A 129 -30.24 -2.68 7.13
C ALA A 129 -30.96 -1.52 7.82
N ALA A 130 -32.22 -1.70 8.19
CA ALA A 130 -32.97 -0.67 8.88
C ALA A 130 -32.26 -0.22 10.17
N GLN A 131 -32.28 1.08 10.46
CA GLN A 131 -31.53 1.74 11.54
C GLN A 131 -31.77 1.15 12.95
N ARG A 132 -32.85 0.39 13.15
CA ARG A 132 -33.11 -0.34 14.40
C ARG A 132 -32.21 -1.57 14.61
N TYR A 133 -31.59 -2.08 13.55
CA TYR A 133 -30.71 -3.27 13.60
C TYR A 133 -29.23 -2.90 13.70
N THR A 134 -28.83 -1.78 13.12
CA THR A 134 -27.45 -1.32 13.11
C THR A 134 -27.10 -0.53 14.38
N GLU A 135 -25.79 -0.49 14.68
CA GLU A 135 -25.23 0.24 15.82
C GLU A 135 -24.00 1.02 15.37
N ALA A 136 -23.73 2.15 16.02
CA ALA A 136 -22.58 2.97 15.64
C ALA A 136 -21.95 3.70 16.84
N LYS A 137 -20.70 4.13 16.66
CA LYS A 137 -19.91 5.02 17.52
C LYS A 137 -18.89 5.79 16.69
N LEU A 138 -18.23 6.79 17.29
CA LEU A 138 -17.18 7.55 16.61
C LEU A 138 -15.90 6.73 16.47
N THR A 139 -15.17 6.93 15.38
CA THR A 139 -13.79 6.43 15.23
C THR A 139 -12.81 7.33 15.97
N LYS A 140 -11.58 6.85 16.19
CA LYS A 140 -10.49 7.68 16.74
C LYS A 140 -10.20 8.90 15.85
N LEU A 141 -10.29 8.73 14.53
CA LEU A 141 -10.08 9.82 13.58
C LEU A 141 -11.17 10.90 13.70
N ALA A 142 -12.42 10.50 13.92
CA ALA A 142 -13.51 11.46 14.18
C ALA A 142 -13.31 12.27 15.47
N MET A 143 -12.69 11.66 16.50
CA MET A 143 -12.34 12.40 17.72
C MET A 143 -11.29 13.49 17.46
N GLU A 144 -10.33 13.23 16.55
CA GLU A 144 -9.36 14.26 16.11
C GLU A 144 -10.05 15.39 15.32
N MET A 145 -11.11 15.09 14.55
CA MET A 145 -11.92 16.12 13.88
C MET A 145 -12.62 17.07 14.86
N LEU A 146 -13.01 16.54 16.03
CA LEU A 146 -13.78 17.24 17.07
C LEU A 146 -12.87 17.81 18.19
N GLU A 147 -11.56 17.54 18.14
CA GLU A 147 -10.62 18.06 19.14
C GLU A 147 -10.70 19.57 19.23
N ASP A 148 -10.71 20.11 20.43
CA ASP A 148 -10.84 21.54 20.76
C ASP A 148 -12.24 22.17 20.56
N ILE A 149 -13.28 21.38 20.28
CA ILE A 149 -14.64 21.93 20.18
C ILE A 149 -15.13 22.51 21.52
N ASP A 150 -14.77 21.88 22.64
CA ASP A 150 -15.10 22.34 24.00
C ASP A 150 -14.14 23.44 24.51
N ASN A 151 -13.09 23.74 23.76
CA ASN A 151 -12.06 24.73 24.08
C ASN A 151 -12.25 26.06 23.32
N ASN A 152 -13.48 26.40 22.95
CA ASN A 152 -13.80 27.59 22.17
C ASN A 152 -13.06 27.65 20.80
N GLY A 153 -12.72 26.50 20.23
CA GLY A 153 -11.96 26.43 18.97
C GLY A 153 -12.72 26.98 17.76
N VAL A 154 -14.06 26.91 17.78
CA VAL A 154 -14.95 27.35 16.69
C VAL A 154 -16.15 28.10 17.26
N ASP A 155 -16.88 28.82 16.38
CA ASP A 155 -18.10 29.53 16.77
C ASP A 155 -19.24 28.54 16.94
N MET A 156 -20.02 28.76 17.99
CA MET A 156 -21.24 28.05 18.31
C MET A 156 -22.45 28.95 18.07
N VAL A 157 -23.46 28.41 17.41
CA VAL A 157 -24.73 29.12 17.13
C VAL A 157 -25.88 28.34 17.72
N PRO A 158 -27.00 29.00 18.04
CA PRO A 158 -28.21 28.30 18.43
C PRO A 158 -28.68 27.35 17.31
N ASN A 159 -29.23 26.20 17.71
CA ASN A 159 -29.88 25.26 16.80
C ASN A 159 -31.24 25.85 16.32
N PHE A 160 -31.98 25.07 15.51
CA PHE A 160 -33.27 25.51 14.97
C PHE A 160 -34.38 25.81 16.01
N SER A 161 -34.28 25.24 17.21
CA SER A 161 -35.21 25.45 18.33
C SER A 161 -34.70 26.45 19.37
N GLU A 162 -33.49 26.95 19.22
CA GLU A 162 -32.79 27.89 20.11
C GLU A 162 -32.57 27.37 21.56
N ASP A 163 -32.68 26.05 21.77
CA ASP A 163 -32.51 25.41 23.07
C ASP A 163 -31.11 24.73 23.25
N GLU A 164 -30.41 24.48 22.18
CA GLU A 164 -29.06 23.88 22.16
C GLU A 164 -28.14 24.72 21.27
N LEU A 165 -26.81 24.47 21.40
CA LEU A 165 -25.79 25.09 20.54
C LEU A 165 -25.22 24.06 19.60
N GLU A 166 -24.99 24.47 18.35
CA GLU A 166 -24.29 23.68 17.35
C GLU A 166 -23.08 24.42 16.75
N PRO A 167 -22.01 23.72 16.33
CA PRO A 167 -20.86 24.37 15.71
C PRO A 167 -21.16 24.81 14.29
N THR A 168 -20.73 26.01 13.91
CA THR A 168 -20.80 26.50 12.52
C THR A 168 -19.90 25.69 11.58
N ILE A 169 -18.75 25.26 12.11
CA ILE A 169 -17.73 24.46 11.43
C ILE A 169 -17.01 23.61 12.47
N LEU A 170 -16.45 22.45 12.09
CA LEU A 170 -15.66 21.64 13.01
C LEU A 170 -14.23 22.20 13.16
N PRO A 171 -13.55 21.97 14.31
CA PRO A 171 -12.14 22.35 14.48
C PRO A 171 -11.23 21.71 13.45
N ALA A 172 -11.59 20.51 12.94
CA ALA A 172 -11.02 19.84 11.78
C ALA A 172 -9.49 19.74 11.82
N LYS A 173 -8.92 19.20 12.90
CA LYS A 173 -7.49 18.85 12.93
C LYS A 173 -7.12 17.92 11.77
N VAL A 174 -8.03 17.03 11.39
CA VAL A 174 -7.93 16.17 10.21
C VAL A 174 -8.35 16.95 8.97
N PRO A 175 -7.52 17.04 7.91
CA PRO A 175 -7.84 17.77 6.68
C PRO A 175 -8.86 17.01 5.80
N SER A 176 -10.05 16.75 6.33
CA SER A 176 -11.07 15.89 5.71
C SER A 176 -11.51 16.37 4.34
N ILE A 177 -11.42 17.68 4.06
CA ILE A 177 -11.73 18.29 2.76
C ILE A 177 -10.87 17.70 1.61
N LEU A 178 -9.67 17.23 1.91
CA LEU A 178 -8.77 16.56 0.97
C LEU A 178 -8.71 15.04 1.15
N LEU A 179 -9.01 14.53 2.35
CA LEU A 179 -8.86 13.11 2.66
C LEU A 179 -10.04 12.26 2.22
N ASN A 180 -11.26 12.78 2.37
CA ASN A 180 -12.46 12.04 2.02
C ASN A 180 -13.15 12.65 0.79
N ASN A 181 -13.69 11.78 -0.05
CA ASN A 181 -14.51 12.21 -1.17
C ASN A 181 -15.83 12.81 -0.67
N MET A 182 -16.24 13.90 -1.29
CA MET A 182 -17.50 14.55 -0.96
C MET A 182 -18.17 15.03 -2.23
N SER A 183 -19.38 14.56 -2.51
CA SER A 183 -20.15 14.96 -3.68
C SER A 183 -21.45 15.63 -3.26
N GLY A 184 -21.92 16.64 -4.00
CA GLY A 184 -23.16 17.35 -3.74
C GLY A 184 -23.73 18.00 -4.98
N ILE A 185 -25.06 18.03 -5.05
CA ILE A 185 -25.83 18.67 -6.11
C ILE A 185 -26.77 19.69 -5.50
N ALA A 186 -26.59 20.94 -5.89
CA ALA A 186 -27.44 22.07 -5.50
C ALA A 186 -28.03 22.73 -6.74
N THR A 187 -28.85 23.74 -6.54
CA THR A 187 -29.41 24.54 -7.63
C THR A 187 -28.33 25.34 -8.34
N GLY A 188 -28.01 24.98 -9.60
CA GLY A 188 -27.00 25.65 -10.39
C GLY A 188 -25.53 25.36 -10.00
N TYR A 189 -25.29 24.60 -8.92
CA TYR A 189 -23.97 24.28 -8.44
C TYR A 189 -23.80 22.79 -8.10
N THR A 190 -22.66 22.24 -8.50
CA THR A 190 -22.24 20.87 -8.13
C THR A 190 -20.86 20.89 -7.51
N THR A 191 -20.61 19.92 -6.64
CA THR A 191 -19.27 19.62 -6.11
C THR A 191 -19.03 18.11 -6.17
N ASP A 192 -17.82 17.71 -6.49
CA ASP A 192 -17.32 16.33 -6.38
C ASP A 192 -15.82 16.42 -6.05
N LEU A 193 -15.48 16.31 -4.77
CA LEU A 193 -14.13 16.38 -4.26
C LEU A 193 -13.53 14.98 -4.28
N PRO A 194 -12.32 14.78 -4.81
CA PRO A 194 -11.60 13.51 -4.72
C PRO A 194 -11.04 13.29 -3.32
N SER A 195 -10.95 12.02 -2.91
CA SER A 195 -10.17 11.63 -1.72
C SER A 195 -8.69 11.50 -2.05
N HIS A 196 -7.83 11.59 -1.01
CA HIS A 196 -6.39 11.45 -1.13
C HIS A 196 -5.80 10.65 0.03
N ASN A 197 -4.56 10.18 -0.16
CA ASN A 197 -3.82 9.47 0.87
C ASN A 197 -3.41 10.40 2.02
N MET A 198 -3.51 9.93 3.27
CA MET A 198 -3.18 10.69 4.49
C MET A 198 -1.75 11.23 4.46
N ASN A 199 -0.78 10.37 4.13
CA ASN A 199 0.64 10.75 4.10
C ASN A 199 0.87 11.88 3.09
N ASN A 200 0.27 11.75 1.90
CA ASN A 200 0.43 12.72 0.82
C ASN A 200 -0.20 14.09 1.17
N VAL A 201 -1.38 14.09 1.76
CA VAL A 201 -2.05 15.33 2.19
C VAL A 201 -1.25 16.02 3.30
N CYS A 202 -0.83 15.29 4.33
CA CYS A 202 -0.01 15.83 5.41
C CYS A 202 1.31 16.42 4.88
N ASP A 203 2.01 15.69 3.99
CA ASP A 203 3.25 16.19 3.38
C ASP A 203 3.02 17.46 2.53
N THR A 204 1.88 17.54 1.83
CA THR A 204 1.49 18.73 1.05
C THR A 204 1.28 19.96 1.94
N ILE A 205 0.56 19.79 3.06
CA ILE A 205 0.32 20.87 4.02
C ILE A 205 1.63 21.30 4.70
N ILE A 206 2.47 20.34 5.10
CA ILE A 206 3.79 20.62 5.69
C ILE A 206 4.69 21.39 4.70
N ALA A 207 4.69 20.98 3.43
CA ALA A 207 5.48 21.66 2.39
C ALA A 207 5.02 23.11 2.19
N TYR A 208 3.71 23.35 2.17
CA TYR A 208 3.12 24.69 2.09
C TYR A 208 3.51 25.55 3.31
N LEU A 209 3.42 25.02 4.52
CA LEU A 209 3.79 25.75 5.75
C LEU A 209 5.28 26.10 5.82
N LYS A 210 6.15 25.26 5.24
CA LYS A 210 7.59 25.53 5.14
C LYS A 210 7.92 26.55 4.04
N ASN A 211 7.14 26.60 2.98
CA ASN A 211 7.32 27.51 1.84
C ASN A 211 5.97 27.91 1.25
N ASN A 212 5.41 29.03 1.69
CA ASN A 212 4.12 29.55 1.20
C ASN A 212 4.12 29.87 -0.31
N ASN A 213 5.30 30.02 -0.92
CA ASN A 213 5.44 30.29 -2.36
C ASN A 213 5.55 29.00 -3.20
N ILE A 214 5.39 27.83 -2.60
CA ILE A 214 5.39 26.56 -3.34
C ILE A 214 4.37 26.58 -4.48
N THR A 215 4.77 26.10 -5.66
CA THR A 215 3.89 26.04 -6.82
C THR A 215 2.95 24.83 -6.73
N ILE A 216 1.80 24.91 -7.42
CA ILE A 216 0.86 23.78 -7.49
C ILE A 216 1.55 22.57 -8.13
N GLU A 217 2.38 22.77 -9.12
CA GLU A 217 3.13 21.71 -9.79
C GLU A 217 4.05 20.96 -8.82
N GLU A 218 4.77 21.69 -7.95
CA GLU A 218 5.60 21.07 -6.91
C GLU A 218 4.78 20.34 -5.87
N MET A 219 3.64 20.94 -5.43
CA MET A 219 2.72 20.29 -4.48
C MET A 219 2.21 18.96 -5.03
N VAL A 220 1.83 18.91 -6.31
CA VAL A 220 1.31 17.70 -6.95
C VAL A 220 2.42 16.68 -7.19
N LYS A 221 3.50 17.05 -7.89
CA LYS A 221 4.56 16.11 -8.30
C LYS A 221 5.35 15.51 -7.13
N LYS A 222 5.59 16.31 -6.06
CA LYS A 222 6.45 15.86 -4.94
C LYS A 222 5.69 15.33 -3.75
N HIS A 223 4.44 15.75 -3.53
CA HIS A 223 3.73 15.48 -2.28
C HIS A 223 2.37 14.82 -2.46
N LEU A 224 1.42 15.45 -3.18
CA LEU A 224 0.05 14.94 -3.26
C LEU A 224 -0.09 13.76 -4.22
N ILE A 225 0.64 13.78 -5.33
CA ILE A 225 0.69 12.77 -6.40
C ILE A 225 -0.62 12.73 -7.22
N GLY A 226 -1.77 12.61 -6.60
CA GLY A 226 -3.08 12.52 -7.24
C GLY A 226 -4.13 11.90 -6.31
N PRO A 227 -5.39 11.79 -6.76
CA PRO A 227 -6.45 11.13 -6.00
C PRO A 227 -6.09 9.72 -5.55
N ASP A 228 -6.60 9.34 -4.37
CA ASP A 228 -6.48 8.00 -3.78
C ASP A 228 -7.86 7.56 -3.30
N LEU A 229 -8.48 6.64 -4.04
CA LEU A 229 -9.89 6.32 -3.93
C LEU A 229 -10.12 5.03 -3.12
N PRO A 230 -11.27 4.93 -2.42
CA PRO A 230 -11.68 3.70 -1.76
C PRO A 230 -11.81 2.52 -2.74
N SER A 231 -12.26 2.79 -3.98
CA SER A 231 -12.41 1.78 -5.03
C SER A 231 -11.11 1.18 -5.54
N ARG A 232 -9.95 1.69 -5.08
CA ARG A 232 -8.62 1.24 -5.53
C ARG A 232 -8.41 1.46 -7.03
N GLY A 233 -7.87 0.46 -7.77
CA GLY A 233 -7.65 0.52 -9.22
C GLY A 233 -6.52 1.45 -9.65
N TYR A 234 -6.53 1.80 -10.92
CA TYR A 234 -5.51 2.65 -11.51
C TYR A 234 -6.05 4.03 -11.87
N LEU A 235 -5.25 5.05 -11.62
CA LEU A 235 -5.40 6.40 -12.15
C LEU A 235 -4.38 6.59 -13.27
N ILE A 236 -4.86 6.98 -14.45
CA ILE A 236 -3.98 7.25 -15.59
C ILE A 236 -3.28 8.59 -15.37
N ASN A 237 -1.95 8.56 -15.37
CA ASN A 237 -1.12 9.75 -15.20
C ASN A 237 -1.11 10.57 -16.50
N ASP A 238 -1.99 11.56 -16.58
CA ASP A 238 -2.11 12.48 -17.72
C ASP A 238 -2.20 13.94 -17.27
N GLU A 239 -2.24 14.84 -18.23
CA GLU A 239 -2.33 16.29 -18.02
C GLU A 239 -3.55 16.71 -17.17
N ASN A 240 -4.61 15.88 -17.15
CA ASN A 240 -5.84 16.22 -16.45
C ASN A 240 -5.66 16.24 -14.93
N ILE A 241 -4.70 15.49 -14.39
CA ILE A 241 -4.38 15.56 -12.95
C ILE A 241 -3.90 16.97 -12.61
N MET A 242 -2.98 17.50 -13.39
CA MET A 242 -2.48 18.86 -13.18
C MET A 242 -3.56 19.91 -13.44
N LEU A 243 -4.41 19.69 -14.47
CA LEU A 243 -5.53 20.57 -14.78
C LEU A 243 -6.52 20.64 -13.60
N LEU A 244 -6.86 19.49 -12.98
CA LEU A 244 -7.74 19.44 -11.81
C LEU A 244 -7.21 20.34 -10.70
N TYR A 245 -5.96 20.18 -10.32
CA TYR A 245 -5.41 20.90 -9.18
C TYR A 245 -5.09 22.36 -9.49
N SER A 246 -4.91 22.73 -10.76
CA SER A 246 -4.66 24.13 -11.17
C SER A 246 -5.94 24.94 -11.29
N THR A 247 -7.02 24.34 -11.80
CA THR A 247 -8.27 25.04 -12.11
C THR A 247 -9.42 24.73 -11.15
N GLY A 248 -9.30 23.66 -10.35
CA GLY A 248 -10.37 23.17 -9.49
C GLY A 248 -11.37 22.23 -10.18
N GLN A 249 -11.21 21.95 -11.48
CA GLN A 249 -12.09 21.03 -12.20
C GLN A 249 -11.39 20.33 -13.36
N ALA A 250 -11.59 19.02 -13.47
CA ALA A 250 -11.16 18.21 -14.63
C ALA A 250 -11.84 16.86 -14.64
N SER A 251 -11.70 16.14 -15.76
CA SER A 251 -12.16 14.76 -15.91
C SER A 251 -10.95 13.83 -15.93
N LEU A 252 -10.82 13.01 -14.90
CA LEU A 252 -9.73 12.05 -14.75
C LEU A 252 -10.13 10.68 -15.28
N ARG A 253 -9.15 9.94 -15.82
CA ARG A 253 -9.34 8.59 -16.36
C ARG A 253 -8.93 7.55 -15.34
N PHE A 254 -9.85 6.63 -15.04
CA PHE A 254 -9.63 5.52 -14.13
C PHE A 254 -9.77 4.20 -14.87
N ARG A 255 -8.99 3.22 -14.43
CA ARG A 255 -8.97 1.86 -14.96
C ARG A 255 -9.12 0.88 -13.81
N GLY A 256 -10.03 -0.10 -13.94
CA GLY A 256 -10.10 -1.22 -13.00
C GLY A 256 -8.89 -2.12 -13.12
N LYS A 257 -8.68 -2.98 -12.13
CA LYS A 257 -7.56 -3.90 -12.09
C LYS A 257 -7.99 -5.28 -12.57
N VAL A 258 -7.17 -5.85 -13.44
CA VAL A 258 -7.38 -7.20 -14.00
C VAL A 258 -6.09 -7.98 -13.83
N ILE A 259 -6.19 -9.20 -13.32
CA ILE A 259 -5.08 -10.14 -13.21
C ILE A 259 -5.35 -11.38 -14.07
N VAL A 260 -4.29 -12.02 -14.52
CA VAL A 260 -4.36 -13.31 -15.20
C VAL A 260 -3.95 -14.40 -14.21
N ASN A 261 -4.88 -15.30 -13.93
CA ASN A 261 -4.59 -16.46 -13.10
C ASN A 261 -4.33 -17.67 -14.01
N THR A 262 -3.08 -18.09 -14.07
CA THR A 262 -2.63 -19.29 -14.80
C THR A 262 -2.41 -20.47 -13.84
N ASN A 263 -3.27 -20.61 -12.84
CA ASN A 263 -3.10 -21.63 -11.81
C ASN A 263 -2.89 -23.01 -12.43
N ILE A 264 -1.83 -23.70 -11.99
CA ILE A 264 -1.40 -25.01 -12.49
C ILE A 264 -2.48 -26.08 -12.29
N GLU A 265 -3.43 -25.88 -11.38
CA GLU A 265 -4.53 -26.80 -11.10
C GLU A 265 -5.74 -26.57 -12.03
N SER A 266 -5.92 -25.37 -12.57
CA SER A 266 -7.00 -25.12 -13.55
C SER A 266 -6.57 -25.55 -14.95
N LYS A 267 -7.42 -26.26 -15.63
CA LYS A 267 -7.19 -26.69 -17.02
C LYS A 267 -7.26 -25.52 -18.01
N ASN A 268 -7.81 -24.38 -17.63
CA ASN A 268 -8.13 -23.23 -18.46
C ASN A 268 -7.53 -21.96 -17.85
N PRO A 269 -7.02 -21.01 -18.66
CA PRO A 269 -6.59 -19.70 -18.18
C PRO A 269 -7.80 -18.90 -17.63
N GLN A 270 -7.56 -18.08 -16.60
CA GLN A 270 -8.59 -17.25 -16.00
C GLN A 270 -8.17 -15.78 -16.07
N VAL A 271 -9.11 -14.92 -16.42
CA VAL A 271 -9.01 -13.46 -16.29
C VAL A 271 -9.87 -13.04 -15.10
N VAL A 272 -9.26 -12.43 -14.10
CA VAL A 272 -9.95 -12.04 -12.86
C VAL A 272 -9.94 -10.53 -12.74
N VAL A 273 -11.13 -9.93 -12.63
CA VAL A 273 -11.27 -8.50 -12.31
C VAL A 273 -11.31 -8.35 -10.80
N THR A 274 -10.30 -7.71 -10.23
CA THR A 274 -10.12 -7.55 -8.79
C THR A 274 -10.53 -6.18 -8.28
N GLU A 275 -10.55 -5.17 -9.13
CA GLU A 275 -10.92 -3.81 -8.74
C GLU A 275 -11.69 -3.11 -9.86
N LEU A 276 -12.66 -2.29 -9.49
CA LEU A 276 -13.51 -1.55 -10.42
C LEU A 276 -13.22 -0.05 -10.37
N PRO A 277 -13.37 0.68 -11.48
CA PRO A 277 -13.22 2.12 -11.49
C PRO A 277 -14.33 2.81 -10.66
N PRO A 278 -14.08 4.03 -10.16
CA PRO A 278 -14.99 4.73 -9.28
C PRO A 278 -16.39 4.91 -9.88
N GLY A 279 -17.43 4.61 -9.08
CA GLY A 279 -18.83 4.74 -9.44
C GLY A 279 -19.35 3.65 -10.40
N LEU A 280 -18.58 2.60 -10.66
CA LEU A 280 -19.06 1.39 -11.32
C LEU A 280 -19.55 0.39 -10.26
N LYS A 281 -20.84 0.07 -10.30
CA LYS A 281 -21.43 -0.92 -9.37
C LYS A 281 -21.17 -2.34 -9.86
N LYS A 282 -20.69 -3.23 -9.00
CA LYS A 282 -20.31 -4.61 -9.31
C LYS A 282 -21.47 -5.38 -10.00
N PRO A 283 -22.71 -5.42 -9.49
CA PRO A 283 -23.78 -6.20 -10.12
C PRO A 283 -24.08 -5.74 -11.56
N LYS A 284 -24.09 -4.45 -11.81
CA LYS A 284 -24.27 -3.91 -13.17
C LYS A 284 -23.13 -4.29 -14.11
N TYR A 285 -21.92 -4.40 -13.58
CA TYR A 285 -20.78 -4.82 -14.38
C TYR A 285 -20.84 -6.32 -14.69
N VAL A 286 -21.17 -7.17 -13.72
CA VAL A 286 -21.38 -8.61 -13.92
C VAL A 286 -22.51 -8.87 -14.93
N GLU A 287 -23.63 -8.15 -14.83
CA GLU A 287 -24.74 -8.23 -15.81
C GLU A 287 -24.26 -7.84 -17.21
N LYS A 288 -23.45 -6.81 -17.35
CA LYS A 288 -22.85 -6.41 -18.63
C LYS A 288 -21.96 -7.50 -19.20
N LEU A 289 -21.09 -8.12 -18.39
CA LEU A 289 -20.23 -9.23 -18.80
C LEU A 289 -21.05 -10.45 -19.20
N HIS A 290 -22.07 -10.78 -18.42
CA HIS A 290 -22.98 -11.88 -18.73
C HIS A 290 -23.66 -11.66 -20.10
N SER A 291 -24.19 -10.47 -20.35
CA SER A 291 -24.81 -10.15 -21.63
C SER A 291 -23.82 -10.20 -22.80
N MET A 292 -22.57 -9.79 -22.57
CA MET A 292 -21.52 -9.71 -23.58
C MET A 292 -20.96 -11.08 -23.96
N TYR A 293 -20.78 -11.99 -23.01
CA TYR A 293 -20.09 -13.26 -23.23
C TYR A 293 -21.00 -14.48 -23.12
N ILE A 294 -21.84 -14.58 -22.09
CA ILE A 294 -22.66 -15.77 -21.83
C ILE A 294 -23.92 -15.77 -22.66
N ALA A 295 -24.71 -14.69 -22.63
CA ALA A 295 -25.96 -14.60 -23.42
C ALA A 295 -25.68 -14.61 -24.92
N SER A 296 -24.55 -14.04 -25.38
CA SER A 296 -24.10 -14.09 -26.78
C SER A 296 -23.53 -15.43 -27.21
N LYS A 297 -23.35 -16.39 -26.28
CA LYS A 297 -22.73 -17.70 -26.48
C LYS A 297 -21.30 -17.61 -27.07
N ASP A 298 -20.51 -16.69 -26.58
CA ASP A 298 -19.12 -16.53 -26.99
C ASP A 298 -18.28 -17.75 -26.57
N LYS A 299 -17.80 -18.50 -27.57
CA LYS A 299 -17.02 -19.72 -27.33
C LYS A 299 -15.65 -19.51 -26.70
N ARG A 300 -15.20 -18.25 -26.60
CA ARG A 300 -13.93 -17.91 -25.99
C ARG A 300 -13.99 -18.00 -24.46
N ILE A 301 -15.17 -17.78 -23.88
CA ILE A 301 -15.41 -17.84 -22.44
C ILE A 301 -16.11 -19.15 -22.11
N VAL A 302 -15.53 -19.89 -21.19
CA VAL A 302 -16.08 -21.19 -20.70
C VAL A 302 -17.08 -20.93 -19.58
N ASP A 303 -16.75 -20.00 -18.67
CA ASP A 303 -17.58 -19.68 -17.52
C ASP A 303 -17.32 -18.25 -17.01
N LEU A 304 -18.33 -17.65 -16.35
CA LEU A 304 -18.27 -16.35 -15.68
C LEU A 304 -18.82 -16.51 -14.27
N ARG A 305 -17.98 -16.28 -13.28
CA ARG A 305 -18.34 -16.44 -11.87
C ARG A 305 -18.02 -15.17 -11.09
N ASP A 306 -18.86 -14.84 -10.12
CA ASP A 306 -18.56 -13.85 -9.09
C ASP A 306 -18.12 -14.59 -7.82
N GLU A 307 -16.83 -14.53 -7.50
CA GLU A 307 -16.19 -15.16 -6.35
C GLU A 307 -15.80 -14.12 -5.29
N SER A 308 -16.44 -12.95 -5.32
CA SER A 308 -16.17 -11.88 -4.36
C SER A 308 -16.53 -12.30 -2.95
N GLU A 309 -15.64 -12.02 -1.99
CA GLU A 309 -15.84 -12.32 -0.58
C GLU A 309 -15.54 -11.09 0.27
N GLY A 310 -16.44 -10.77 1.22
CA GLY A 310 -16.32 -9.57 2.05
C GLY A 310 -16.31 -8.28 1.20
N ASP A 311 -15.29 -7.45 1.41
CA ASP A 311 -15.10 -6.21 0.65
C ASP A 311 -14.21 -6.38 -0.60
N GLY A 312 -13.72 -7.61 -0.85
CA GLY A 312 -12.90 -7.94 -2.01
C GLY A 312 -13.74 -8.23 -3.25
N ILE A 313 -13.31 -7.71 -4.42
CA ILE A 313 -13.92 -8.01 -5.70
C ILE A 313 -13.13 -9.11 -6.39
N SER A 314 -13.82 -10.15 -6.87
CA SER A 314 -13.23 -11.24 -7.64
C SER A 314 -14.23 -11.74 -8.69
N ILE A 315 -14.21 -11.13 -9.88
CA ILE A 315 -15.04 -11.54 -11.01
C ILE A 315 -14.17 -12.35 -11.96
N VAL A 316 -14.43 -13.65 -12.05
CA VAL A 316 -13.62 -14.63 -12.77
C VAL A 316 -14.24 -14.94 -14.12
N LEU A 317 -13.46 -14.73 -15.19
CA LEU A 317 -13.76 -15.21 -16.54
C LEU A 317 -12.85 -16.39 -16.86
N GLU A 318 -13.37 -17.57 -16.96
CA GLU A 318 -12.64 -18.76 -17.36
C GLU A 318 -12.59 -18.85 -18.89
N LEU A 319 -11.38 -18.86 -19.46
CA LEU A 319 -11.17 -18.81 -20.91
C LEU A 319 -11.00 -20.19 -21.50
N ASN A 320 -11.35 -20.34 -22.78
CA ASN A 320 -10.96 -21.51 -23.54
C ASN A 320 -9.42 -21.52 -23.72
N LYS A 321 -8.79 -22.68 -23.67
CA LYS A 321 -7.33 -22.91 -23.76
C LYS A 321 -6.62 -22.26 -24.94
N VAL A 322 -7.33 -22.04 -26.04
CA VAL A 322 -6.79 -21.46 -27.27
C VAL A 322 -6.86 -19.93 -27.30
N VAL A 323 -7.47 -19.31 -26.29
CA VAL A 323 -7.65 -17.86 -26.21
C VAL A 323 -6.53 -17.23 -25.41
N ALA A 324 -5.86 -16.25 -26.00
CA ALA A 324 -4.90 -15.41 -25.29
C ALA A 324 -5.63 -14.49 -24.31
N PRO A 325 -5.30 -14.50 -23.01
CA PRO A 325 -5.94 -13.65 -22.00
C PRO A 325 -5.92 -12.16 -22.35
N GLU A 326 -4.85 -11.69 -22.98
CA GLU A 326 -4.64 -10.29 -23.38
C GLU A 326 -5.75 -9.80 -24.33
N THR A 327 -6.25 -10.67 -25.21
CA THR A 327 -7.36 -10.34 -26.13
C THR A 327 -8.62 -9.99 -25.36
N ILE A 328 -8.94 -10.77 -24.31
CA ILE A 328 -10.13 -10.52 -23.49
C ILE A 328 -9.93 -9.29 -22.63
N ILE A 329 -8.74 -9.10 -22.05
CA ILE A 329 -8.40 -7.92 -21.24
C ILE A 329 -8.57 -6.64 -22.05
N ASN A 330 -8.07 -6.60 -23.29
CA ASN A 330 -8.23 -5.46 -24.16
C ASN A 330 -9.72 -5.19 -24.45
N GLU A 331 -10.50 -6.24 -24.73
CA GLU A 331 -11.95 -6.10 -24.91
C GLU A 331 -12.66 -5.60 -23.65
N LEU A 332 -12.25 -6.02 -22.46
CA LEU A 332 -12.81 -5.54 -21.20
C LEU A 332 -12.60 -4.03 -21.03
N TYR A 333 -11.42 -3.53 -21.36
CA TYR A 333 -11.13 -2.10 -21.26
C TYR A 333 -11.78 -1.28 -22.36
N ASP A 334 -11.87 -1.81 -23.59
CA ASP A 334 -12.41 -1.08 -24.75
C ASP A 334 -13.93 -1.10 -24.82
N LYS A 335 -14.57 -2.24 -24.50
CA LYS A 335 -16.01 -2.46 -24.72
C LYS A 335 -16.84 -2.41 -23.43
N THR A 336 -16.21 -2.29 -22.27
CA THR A 336 -16.91 -2.22 -20.98
C THR A 336 -16.49 -0.97 -20.21
N PRO A 337 -17.26 -0.56 -19.18
CA PRO A 337 -16.89 0.59 -18.36
C PRO A 337 -15.76 0.30 -17.35
N LEU A 338 -14.92 -0.71 -17.59
CA LEU A 338 -13.76 -1.02 -16.75
C LEU A 338 -12.66 0.05 -16.86
N MET A 339 -12.63 0.80 -17.98
CA MET A 339 -11.95 2.07 -18.10
C MET A 339 -12.98 3.18 -18.22
N LYS A 340 -12.94 4.18 -17.34
CA LYS A 340 -13.97 5.20 -17.21
C LYS A 340 -13.39 6.54 -16.82
N ASN A 341 -14.00 7.60 -17.37
CA ASN A 341 -13.74 8.97 -16.95
C ASN A 341 -14.66 9.34 -15.77
N LYS A 342 -14.11 10.04 -14.78
CA LYS A 342 -14.84 10.67 -13.68
C LYS A 342 -14.44 12.13 -13.57
N SER A 343 -15.43 13.02 -13.65
CA SER A 343 -15.23 14.45 -13.50
C SER A 343 -15.24 14.84 -12.02
N TYR A 344 -14.31 15.69 -11.63
CA TYR A 344 -14.23 16.30 -10.31
C TYR A 344 -14.40 17.81 -10.39
N ILE A 345 -15.03 18.39 -9.38
CA ILE A 345 -15.27 19.83 -9.24
C ILE A 345 -15.03 20.19 -7.78
N MET A 346 -13.94 20.88 -7.50
CA MET A 346 -13.51 21.25 -6.14
C MET A 346 -14.19 22.55 -5.68
N ARG A 347 -15.49 22.48 -5.46
CA ARG A 347 -16.29 23.62 -4.97
C ARG A 347 -16.56 23.46 -3.48
N VAL A 348 -16.33 24.57 -2.75
CA VAL A 348 -16.38 24.62 -1.29
C VAL A 348 -17.07 25.92 -0.87
N ILE A 349 -17.81 25.91 0.23
CA ILE A 349 -18.36 27.14 0.84
C ILE A 349 -17.26 27.81 1.68
N ILE A 350 -16.93 29.04 1.32
CA ILE A 350 -16.07 29.95 2.08
C ILE A 350 -16.84 31.25 2.30
N ASP A 351 -16.93 31.70 3.52
CA ASP A 351 -17.63 32.93 3.89
C ASP A 351 -19.04 33.06 3.27
N ASN A 352 -19.81 31.95 3.38
CA ASN A 352 -21.16 31.82 2.82
C ASN A 352 -21.24 31.96 1.28
N ALA A 353 -20.14 31.75 0.56
CA ALA A 353 -20.11 31.77 -0.91
C ALA A 353 -19.56 30.45 -1.49
N PRO A 354 -20.18 29.87 -2.53
CA PRO A 354 -19.67 28.68 -3.20
C PRO A 354 -18.54 29.03 -4.16
N LEU A 355 -17.30 28.75 -3.79
CA LEU A 355 -16.11 29.03 -4.59
C LEU A 355 -15.54 27.77 -5.24
N LEU A 356 -15.14 27.88 -6.50
CA LEU A 356 -14.32 26.85 -7.18
C LEU A 356 -12.87 27.13 -6.83
N LEU A 357 -12.20 26.19 -6.16
CA LEU A 357 -10.87 26.37 -5.60
C LEU A 357 -9.86 25.42 -6.26
N ASN A 358 -8.65 25.94 -6.50
CA ASN A 358 -7.51 25.11 -6.83
C ASN A 358 -6.90 24.47 -5.56
N LEU A 359 -5.96 23.54 -5.74
CA LEU A 359 -5.34 22.84 -4.62
C LEU A 359 -4.69 23.79 -3.61
N LYS A 360 -3.93 24.78 -4.09
CA LYS A 360 -3.22 25.70 -3.20
C LYS A 360 -4.19 26.51 -2.36
N GLN A 361 -5.28 27.01 -2.96
CA GLN A 361 -6.32 27.75 -2.25
C GLN A 361 -7.01 26.90 -1.18
N ILE A 362 -7.30 25.62 -1.47
CA ILE A 362 -7.88 24.70 -0.46
C ILE A 362 -6.92 24.56 0.72
N VAL A 363 -5.64 24.35 0.45
CA VAL A 363 -4.62 24.23 1.52
C VAL A 363 -4.50 25.54 2.30
N GLU A 364 -4.52 26.69 1.63
CA GLU A 364 -4.49 28.02 2.25
C GLU A 364 -5.67 28.23 3.21
N TYR A 365 -6.92 28.03 2.76
CA TYR A 365 -8.11 28.18 3.59
C TYR A 365 -8.13 27.16 4.76
N TYR A 366 -7.69 25.93 4.51
CA TYR A 366 -7.57 24.95 5.58
C TYR A 366 -6.53 25.36 6.64
N VAL A 367 -5.37 25.82 6.23
CA VAL A 367 -4.31 26.28 7.15
C VAL A 367 -4.78 27.51 7.92
N GLU A 368 -5.47 28.45 7.27
CA GLU A 368 -6.02 29.63 7.93
C GLU A 368 -7.07 29.25 8.97
N HIS A 369 -7.99 28.35 8.62
CA HIS A 369 -8.95 27.79 9.57
C HIS A 369 -8.23 27.16 10.77
N ARG A 370 -7.22 26.33 10.56
CA ARG A 370 -6.45 25.71 11.65
C ARG A 370 -5.71 26.73 12.50
N ARG A 371 -5.14 27.77 11.90
CA ARG A 371 -4.51 28.88 12.65
C ARG A 371 -5.50 29.55 13.57
N ASN A 372 -6.69 29.81 13.11
CA ASN A 372 -7.76 30.43 13.90
C ASN A 372 -8.19 29.53 15.06
N VAL A 373 -8.40 28.24 14.80
CA VAL A 373 -8.74 27.24 15.84
C VAL A 373 -7.65 27.18 16.92
N ILE A 374 -6.36 27.10 16.52
CA ILE A 374 -5.24 27.00 17.46
C ILE A 374 -5.11 28.29 18.30
N LYS A 375 -5.28 29.46 17.69
CA LYS A 375 -5.26 30.71 18.43
C LYS A 375 -6.39 30.77 19.47
N ARG A 376 -7.62 30.53 19.06
CA ARG A 376 -8.81 30.58 19.94
C ARG A 376 -8.72 29.56 21.09
N ARG A 377 -8.34 28.33 20.80
CA ARG A 377 -8.14 27.30 21.84
C ARG A 377 -7.03 27.69 22.83
N SER A 378 -5.96 28.30 22.32
CA SER A 378 -4.83 28.70 23.15
C SER A 378 -5.19 29.88 24.05
N GLU A 379 -5.93 30.85 23.54
CA GLU A 379 -6.48 31.97 24.31
C GLU A 379 -7.42 31.48 25.41
N TYR A 380 -8.34 30.59 25.06
CA TYR A 380 -9.29 30.03 26.03
C TYR A 380 -8.57 29.24 27.15
N LYS A 381 -7.63 28.35 26.75
CA LYS A 381 -6.84 27.56 27.70
C LYS A 381 -5.96 28.47 28.57
N LEU A 382 -5.35 29.51 27.99
CA LEU A 382 -4.55 30.47 28.71
C LEU A 382 -5.36 31.23 29.75
N THR A 383 -6.55 31.70 29.39
CA THR A 383 -7.50 32.36 30.33
C THR A 383 -7.83 31.41 31.48
N LYS A 384 -8.23 30.17 31.19
CA LYS A 384 -8.56 29.17 32.22
C LYS A 384 -7.37 28.80 33.11
N ILE A 385 -6.17 28.74 32.57
CA ILE A 385 -4.95 28.48 33.33
C ILE A 385 -4.60 29.67 34.19
N ASN A 386 -4.72 30.90 33.67
CA ASN A 386 -4.48 32.11 34.46
C ASN A 386 -5.47 32.27 35.62
N GLU A 387 -6.75 31.95 35.42
CA GLU A 387 -7.75 31.88 36.53
C GLU A 387 -7.27 30.88 37.61
N LYS A 388 -6.81 29.70 37.24
CA LYS A 388 -6.28 28.72 38.21
C LYS A 388 -4.98 29.18 38.87
N ILE A 389 -4.05 29.77 38.11
CA ILE A 389 -2.81 30.35 38.65
C ILE A 389 -3.15 31.44 39.65
N ASN A 390 -4.11 32.30 39.36
CA ASN A 390 -4.58 33.34 40.28
C ASN A 390 -5.00 32.74 41.61
N ILE A 391 -5.87 31.74 41.57
CA ILE A 391 -6.35 31.06 42.78
C ILE A 391 -5.21 30.36 43.55
N LEU A 392 -4.33 29.65 42.80
CA LEU A 392 -3.20 28.94 43.44
C LEU A 392 -2.17 29.88 44.07
N ASN A 393 -1.93 31.03 43.46
CA ASN A 393 -1.06 32.06 44.04
C ASN A 393 -1.55 32.47 45.43
N GLY A 394 -2.86 32.77 45.56
CA GLY A 394 -3.49 33.08 46.86
C GLY A 394 -3.32 31.95 47.87
N LYS A 395 -3.57 30.70 47.47
CA LYS A 395 -3.40 29.53 48.33
C LYS A 395 -1.94 29.33 48.77
N VAL A 396 -0.98 29.55 47.90
CA VAL A 396 0.46 29.41 48.21
C VAL A 396 0.92 30.50 49.18
N VAL A 397 0.43 31.75 49.04
CA VAL A 397 0.74 32.84 50.00
C VAL A 397 0.24 32.46 51.38
N VAL A 398 -0.98 32.00 51.53
CA VAL A 398 -1.57 31.63 52.83
C VAL A 398 -0.93 30.32 53.37
N ALA A 399 -0.54 29.40 52.54
CA ALA A 399 0.12 28.16 52.92
C ALA A 399 1.47 28.39 53.63
N LYS A 400 2.14 29.55 53.41
CA LYS A 400 3.37 29.93 54.09
C LYS A 400 3.13 30.44 55.53
N ASP A 401 1.96 30.97 55.84
CA ASP A 401 1.56 31.51 57.13
C ASP A 401 0.15 31.03 57.59
N ILE A 402 0.02 29.69 57.59
CA ILE A 402 -1.26 29.01 57.85
C ILE A 402 -1.86 29.39 59.19
N LYS A 403 -1.00 29.51 60.28
CA LYS A 403 -1.49 29.77 61.63
C LYS A 403 -2.20 31.13 61.70
N THR A 404 -1.59 32.15 61.13
CA THR A 404 -2.16 33.49 61.11
C THR A 404 -3.47 33.53 60.29
N ALA A 405 -3.51 32.86 59.15
CA ALA A 405 -4.68 32.82 58.28
C ALA A 405 -5.87 32.09 58.97
N VAL A 406 -5.61 30.96 59.62
CA VAL A 406 -6.63 30.22 60.38
C VAL A 406 -7.14 31.03 61.55
N ASN A 407 -6.29 31.70 62.31
CA ASN A 407 -6.69 32.57 63.42
C ASN A 407 -7.59 33.74 62.89
N LEU A 408 -7.21 34.42 61.80
CA LEU A 408 -8.02 35.47 61.18
C LEU A 408 -9.40 35.00 60.80
N ILE A 409 -9.53 33.77 60.31
CA ILE A 409 -10.81 33.17 59.93
C ILE A 409 -11.65 32.86 61.18
N ILE A 410 -11.03 32.31 62.23
CA ILE A 410 -11.73 31.97 63.48
C ILE A 410 -12.16 33.19 64.27
N ASP A 411 -11.35 34.23 64.30
CA ASP A 411 -11.60 35.47 65.03
C ASP A 411 -12.61 36.41 64.32
N SER A 412 -13.02 36.09 63.05
CA SER A 412 -13.98 36.91 62.31
C SER A 412 -15.43 36.60 62.73
N GLU A 413 -16.27 37.62 62.80
CA GLU A 413 -17.68 37.47 63.18
C GLU A 413 -18.57 36.89 62.05
N SER A 414 -18.16 37.07 60.83
CA SER A 414 -18.87 36.55 59.65
C SER A 414 -17.91 36.04 58.51
N PRO A 415 -18.37 35.18 57.65
CA PRO A 415 -17.59 34.77 56.48
C PRO A 415 -17.13 35.94 55.61
N THR A 416 -17.95 36.99 55.49
CA THR A 416 -17.65 38.20 54.72
C THR A 416 -16.52 39.02 55.36
N ASP A 417 -16.47 39.06 56.68
CA ASP A 417 -15.41 39.78 57.41
C ASP A 417 -14.11 38.98 57.39
N ALA A 418 -14.17 37.67 57.47
CA ALA A 418 -13.01 36.80 57.24
C ALA A 418 -12.37 36.99 55.84
N ILE A 419 -13.18 37.11 54.79
CA ILE A 419 -12.72 37.40 53.43
C ILE A 419 -12.02 38.75 53.38
N LYS A 420 -12.62 39.83 54.01
CA LYS A 420 -11.99 41.16 54.04
C LYS A 420 -10.65 41.13 54.80
N ALA A 421 -10.62 40.46 55.98
CA ALA A 421 -9.39 40.35 56.77
C ALA A 421 -8.27 39.60 56.02
N LEU A 422 -8.60 38.58 55.25
CA LEU A 422 -7.66 37.88 54.39
C LEU A 422 -7.14 38.75 53.22
N ILE A 423 -8.05 39.53 52.58
CA ILE A 423 -7.70 40.48 51.53
C ILE A 423 -6.72 41.52 52.04
N ASP A 424 -7.04 42.16 53.17
CA ASP A 424 -6.22 43.22 53.77
C ASP A 424 -4.85 42.71 54.25
N LYS A 425 -4.84 41.53 54.88
CA LYS A 425 -3.60 40.99 55.44
C LYS A 425 -2.62 40.48 54.40
N TYR A 426 -3.10 39.80 53.33
CA TYR A 426 -2.28 39.11 52.36
C TYR A 426 -2.30 39.80 50.98
N SER A 427 -2.95 40.94 50.85
CA SER A 427 -3.12 41.67 49.58
C SER A 427 -3.73 40.76 48.47
N LEU A 428 -4.73 40.00 48.85
CA LEU A 428 -5.44 39.07 47.97
C LEU A 428 -6.57 39.76 47.22
N ASN A 429 -6.98 39.22 46.06
CA ASN A 429 -8.24 39.57 45.44
C ASN A 429 -9.40 38.76 46.07
N GLU A 430 -10.62 39.17 45.77
CA GLU A 430 -11.84 38.56 46.32
C GLU A 430 -11.99 37.08 45.98
N GLU A 431 -11.63 36.69 44.72
CA GLU A 431 -11.69 35.29 44.26
C GLU A 431 -10.68 34.41 45.01
N GLN A 432 -9.49 34.94 45.25
CA GLN A 432 -8.47 34.25 46.03
C GLN A 432 -8.89 34.05 47.49
N ALA A 433 -9.46 35.07 48.09
CA ALA A 433 -9.91 35.02 49.49
C ALA A 433 -11.08 34.03 49.64
N LYS A 434 -12.06 34.01 48.72
CA LYS A 434 -13.13 33.03 48.68
C LYS A 434 -12.57 31.59 48.52
N ALA A 435 -11.68 31.38 47.58
CA ALA A 435 -11.06 30.08 47.34
C ALA A 435 -10.19 29.57 48.52
N ILE A 436 -9.71 30.49 49.37
CA ILE A 436 -8.97 30.15 50.61
C ILE A 436 -9.96 29.71 51.69
N MET A 437 -11.10 30.34 51.82
CA MET A 437 -12.16 29.94 52.77
C MET A 437 -12.66 28.52 52.50
N ASP A 438 -12.66 28.09 51.25
CA ASP A 438 -13.10 26.74 50.86
C ASP A 438 -12.00 25.67 50.98
N ILE A 439 -10.82 26.02 51.47
CA ILE A 439 -9.70 25.05 51.62
C ILE A 439 -9.99 24.03 52.72
N PRO A 440 -10.02 22.73 52.39
CA PRO A 440 -10.11 21.70 53.42
C PRO A 440 -8.86 21.69 54.32
N LEU A 441 -9.06 21.57 55.66
CA LEU A 441 -7.97 21.57 56.65
C LEU A 441 -6.84 20.57 56.35
N LYS A 442 -7.16 19.44 55.69
CA LYS A 442 -6.17 18.43 55.25
C LYS A 442 -5.13 18.97 54.28
N THR A 443 -5.47 20.00 53.50
CA THR A 443 -4.56 20.57 52.47
C THR A 443 -3.54 21.54 53.06
N LEU A 444 -3.65 21.87 54.34
CA LEU A 444 -2.76 22.77 55.07
C LEU A 444 -1.48 22.09 55.59
N THR A 445 -1.24 20.83 55.24
CA THR A 445 0.01 20.14 55.65
C THR A 445 1.19 20.57 54.73
N LYS A 446 2.43 20.51 55.29
CA LYS A 446 3.64 20.84 54.51
C LYS A 446 3.79 20.04 53.20
N LEU A 447 3.36 18.78 53.19
CA LEU A 447 3.42 17.94 52.01
C LEU A 447 2.48 18.44 50.92
N GLU A 448 1.27 18.85 51.28
CA GLU A 448 0.28 19.39 50.33
C GLU A 448 0.68 20.80 49.84
N SER A 449 1.29 21.64 50.71
CA SER A 449 1.85 22.94 50.30
C SER A 449 2.89 22.82 49.19
N ASN A 450 3.76 21.82 49.24
CA ASN A 450 4.75 21.56 48.20
C ASN A 450 4.06 21.14 46.89
N LYS A 451 3.01 20.34 46.95
CA LYS A 451 2.23 19.96 45.74
C LYS A 451 1.56 21.18 45.06
N LEU A 452 1.06 22.13 45.86
CA LEU A 452 0.49 23.36 45.31
C LEU A 452 1.54 24.19 44.57
N ILE A 453 2.79 24.26 45.11
CA ILE A 453 3.89 24.96 44.45
C ILE A 453 4.28 24.25 43.16
N ASP A 454 4.36 22.92 43.14
CA ASP A 454 4.70 22.14 41.97
C ASP A 454 3.62 22.28 40.86
N GLU A 455 2.33 22.28 41.26
CA GLU A 455 1.21 22.52 40.37
C GLU A 455 1.24 23.96 39.79
N LEU A 456 1.50 24.97 40.63
CA LEU A 456 1.67 26.35 40.18
C LEU A 456 2.79 26.48 39.16
N ASN A 457 3.96 25.88 39.43
CA ASN A 457 5.10 25.91 38.51
C ASN A 457 4.78 25.22 37.17
N LYS A 458 4.04 24.10 37.23
CA LYS A 458 3.60 23.39 36.01
C LYS A 458 2.66 24.26 35.18
N LEU A 459 1.63 24.82 35.80
CA LEU A 459 0.65 25.70 35.12
C LEU A 459 1.29 26.97 34.58
N THR A 460 2.24 27.56 35.30
CA THR A 460 2.97 28.76 34.85
C THR A 460 3.80 28.44 33.59
N LYS A 461 4.47 27.27 33.53
CA LYS A 461 5.19 26.83 32.33
C LYS A 461 4.23 26.57 31.17
N GLU A 462 3.05 26.04 31.43
CA GLU A 462 2.01 25.79 30.42
C GLU A 462 1.45 27.13 29.90
N ALA A 463 1.14 28.07 30.79
CA ALA A 463 0.71 29.43 30.42
C ALA A 463 1.74 30.14 29.54
N GLN A 464 3.02 30.04 29.90
CA GLN A 464 4.10 30.61 29.10
C GLN A 464 4.16 30.02 27.69
N LYS A 465 4.03 28.68 27.56
CA LYS A 465 4.02 28.02 26.24
C LYS A 465 2.84 28.50 25.39
N LEU A 466 1.65 28.61 25.99
CA LEU A 466 0.45 29.11 25.26
C LEU A 466 0.62 30.58 24.85
N SER A 467 1.17 31.42 25.75
CA SER A 467 1.47 32.82 25.43
C SER A 467 2.51 32.94 24.29
N ASP A 468 3.50 32.07 24.31
CA ASP A 468 4.51 32.00 23.25
C ASP A 468 3.91 31.60 21.90
N ILE A 469 2.94 30.66 21.87
CA ILE A 469 2.22 30.28 20.64
C ILE A 469 1.43 31.46 20.11
N LEU A 470 0.76 32.21 21.00
CA LEU A 470 -0.08 33.36 20.61
C LEU A 470 0.72 34.56 20.10
N SER A 471 1.96 34.72 20.61
CA SER A 471 2.84 35.85 20.25
C SER A 471 3.51 35.73 18.87
N ASP A 472 3.63 34.50 18.31
CA ASP A 472 4.38 34.25 17.07
C ASP A 472 3.61 33.33 16.13
N GLY A 473 3.19 33.86 14.96
CA GLY A 473 2.51 33.09 13.93
C GLY A 473 3.29 31.87 13.43
N LYS A 474 4.63 31.89 13.47
CA LYS A 474 5.46 30.73 13.11
C LYS A 474 5.31 29.58 14.11
N LYS A 475 5.06 29.90 15.39
CA LYS A 475 4.81 28.87 16.40
C LYS A 475 3.46 28.21 16.21
N VAL A 476 2.43 28.97 15.76
CA VAL A 476 1.14 28.41 15.35
C VAL A 476 1.32 27.43 14.17
N ASP A 477 2.12 27.81 13.17
CA ASP A 477 2.41 26.94 12.02
C ASP A 477 3.17 25.67 12.44
N GLN A 478 4.08 25.77 13.42
CA GLN A 478 4.75 24.60 14.00
C GLN A 478 3.79 23.64 14.71
N GLU A 479 2.74 24.16 15.38
CA GLU A 479 1.70 23.29 15.95
C GLU A 479 0.92 22.56 14.86
N ILE A 480 0.59 23.23 13.74
CA ILE A 480 -0.05 22.56 12.59
C ILE A 480 0.86 21.47 12.02
N ILE A 481 2.16 21.74 11.87
CA ILE A 481 3.12 20.73 11.39
C ILE A 481 3.15 19.51 12.32
N LYS A 482 3.17 19.73 13.65
CA LYS A 482 3.10 18.62 14.63
C LYS A 482 1.80 17.84 14.53
N ASP A 483 0.66 18.54 14.33
CA ASP A 483 -0.62 17.88 14.09
C ASP A 483 -0.57 17.00 12.84
N MET A 484 0.02 17.47 11.73
CA MET A 484 0.18 16.71 10.49
C MET A 484 1.13 15.50 10.66
N GLU A 485 2.27 15.68 11.35
CA GLU A 485 3.20 14.58 11.66
C GLU A 485 2.54 13.53 12.57
N TYR A 486 1.74 13.95 13.54
CA TYR A 486 0.97 13.07 14.41
C TYR A 486 -0.06 12.26 13.62
N LEU A 487 -0.83 12.88 12.72
CA LEU A 487 -1.80 12.20 11.86
C LEU A 487 -1.12 11.20 10.94
N LYS A 488 -0.02 11.59 10.31
CA LYS A 488 0.79 10.73 9.45
C LYS A 488 1.28 9.49 10.18
N LYS A 489 1.77 9.66 11.42
CA LYS A 489 2.29 8.57 12.24
C LYS A 489 1.21 7.58 12.70
N ASN A 490 0.01 8.08 13.06
CA ASN A 490 -1.01 7.26 13.71
C ASN A 490 -2.09 6.74 12.74
N TYR A 491 -2.30 7.41 11.60
CA TYR A 491 -3.36 7.12 10.64
C TYR A 491 -2.85 7.02 9.19
N GLY A 492 -1.54 7.21 8.97
CA GLY A 492 -0.94 7.08 7.64
C GLY A 492 -0.95 5.62 7.17
N ASP A 493 -1.28 5.44 5.90
CA ASP A 493 -1.34 4.14 5.24
C ASP A 493 -0.78 4.23 3.80
N ASN A 494 -0.70 3.09 3.13
CA ASN A 494 -0.30 3.05 1.72
C ASN A 494 -1.43 3.52 0.80
N ARG A 495 -1.05 4.06 -0.36
CA ARG A 495 -2.03 4.41 -1.39
C ARG A 495 -2.80 3.17 -1.84
N LYS A 496 -4.11 3.33 -1.99
CA LYS A 496 -5.01 2.32 -2.55
C LYS A 496 -5.07 2.39 -4.09
N THR A 497 -5.10 3.61 -4.67
CA THR A 497 -5.12 3.82 -6.11
C THR A 497 -3.70 4.00 -6.65
N GLN A 498 -3.31 3.20 -7.63
CA GLN A 498 -1.98 3.24 -8.25
C GLN A 498 -1.98 4.18 -9.46
N LEU A 499 -0.86 4.88 -9.71
CA LEU A 499 -0.69 5.63 -10.95
C LEU A 499 -0.12 4.72 -12.04
N ILE A 500 -0.65 4.86 -13.26
CA ILE A 500 -0.17 4.15 -14.44
C ILE A 500 0.14 5.13 -15.56
N GLU A 501 1.30 5.00 -16.18
CA GLU A 501 1.70 5.84 -17.31
C GLU A 501 0.98 5.40 -18.60
N ILE A 502 0.71 6.35 -19.49
CA ILE A 502 0.04 6.07 -20.77
C ILE A 502 0.80 5.04 -21.59
N GLU A 503 2.13 5.12 -21.62
CA GLU A 503 3.00 4.16 -22.32
C GLU A 503 2.84 2.72 -21.80
N GLN A 504 2.54 2.54 -20.53
CA GLN A 504 2.28 1.22 -19.94
C GLN A 504 0.93 0.64 -20.38
N ILE A 505 -0.03 1.53 -20.67
CA ILE A 505 -1.35 1.12 -21.19
C ILE A 505 -1.23 0.67 -22.65
N GLU A 506 -0.50 1.44 -23.48
CA GLU A 506 -0.30 1.16 -24.89
C GLU A 506 0.50 -0.13 -25.14
N ASN A 507 1.41 -0.46 -24.24
CA ASN A 507 2.19 -1.70 -24.30
C ASN A 507 1.46 -2.93 -23.74
N ASN A 508 0.17 -2.80 -23.35
CA ASN A 508 -0.62 -3.87 -22.75
C ASN A 508 0.10 -4.63 -21.64
N VAL A 509 0.84 -3.89 -20.80
CA VAL A 509 1.43 -4.49 -19.60
C VAL A 509 0.27 -4.94 -18.72
N VAL A 510 -0.04 -6.22 -18.82
CA VAL A 510 -0.89 -6.88 -17.83
C VAL A 510 -0.03 -6.92 -16.58
N ASP A 511 -0.28 -6.00 -15.66
CA ASP A 511 0.33 -6.09 -14.34
C ASP A 511 -0.20 -7.36 -13.69
N VAL A 512 0.64 -8.36 -13.63
CA VAL A 512 0.45 -9.45 -12.69
C VAL A 512 0.73 -8.83 -11.33
N ASP A 513 -0.32 -8.40 -10.64
CA ASP A 513 -0.16 -7.72 -9.37
C ASP A 513 0.19 -8.72 -8.27
N CYS A 514 1.41 -8.64 -7.85
CA CYS A 514 1.97 -9.52 -6.82
C CYS A 514 1.61 -9.10 -5.39
N ASN A 515 0.89 -8.00 -5.20
CA ASN A 515 0.62 -7.47 -3.87
C ASN A 515 -0.50 -8.20 -3.11
N ASP A 516 -1.38 -8.93 -3.81
CA ASP A 516 -2.48 -9.71 -3.20
C ASP A 516 -2.25 -11.24 -3.22
N ILE A 517 -1.09 -11.70 -3.72
CA ILE A 517 -0.68 -13.10 -3.53
C ILE A 517 -0.05 -13.19 -2.13
N PRO A 518 -0.44 -14.17 -1.29
CA PRO A 518 0.27 -14.39 -0.03
C PRO A 518 1.77 -14.37 -0.30
N GLN A 519 2.55 -13.67 0.51
CA GLN A 519 4.02 -13.59 0.40
C GLN A 519 4.65 -14.97 0.70
N GLU A 520 4.21 -16.01 0.00
CA GLU A 520 4.87 -17.29 0.04
C GLU A 520 6.10 -17.22 -0.83
N PRO A 521 7.26 -17.58 -0.30
CA PRO A 521 8.47 -17.62 -1.10
C PRO A 521 8.29 -18.60 -2.27
N MET A 522 8.63 -18.13 -3.45
CA MET A 522 8.57 -18.89 -4.69
C MET A 522 9.92 -19.52 -5.00
N PHE A 523 9.91 -20.54 -5.83
CA PHE A 523 11.10 -21.14 -6.41
C PHE A 523 11.00 -21.06 -7.93
N ILE A 524 11.89 -20.27 -8.55
CA ILE A 524 12.03 -20.21 -10.01
C ILE A 524 13.05 -21.23 -10.46
N SER A 525 12.75 -21.98 -11.50
CA SER A 525 13.64 -23.01 -12.02
C SER A 525 13.55 -23.13 -13.54
N THR A 526 14.59 -23.68 -14.14
CA THR A 526 14.55 -24.14 -15.54
C THR A 526 14.23 -25.63 -15.61
N THR A 527 13.73 -26.07 -16.74
CA THR A 527 13.40 -27.48 -16.99
C THR A 527 14.35 -28.08 -18.01
N ASN A 528 14.45 -29.42 -18.05
CA ASN A 528 15.21 -30.16 -19.08
C ASN A 528 14.69 -29.90 -20.51
N GLN A 529 13.47 -29.33 -20.65
CA GLN A 529 12.90 -28.93 -21.93
C GLN A 529 13.31 -27.48 -22.32
N GLY A 530 14.02 -26.76 -21.43
CA GLY A 530 14.46 -25.39 -21.65
C GLY A 530 13.38 -24.35 -21.41
N LYS A 531 12.43 -24.63 -20.53
CA LYS A 531 11.37 -23.71 -20.09
C LYS A 531 11.62 -23.22 -18.68
N VAL A 532 11.16 -22.02 -18.35
CA VAL A 532 11.11 -21.52 -16.98
C VAL A 532 9.88 -22.11 -16.27
N ASN A 533 10.05 -22.51 -15.03
CA ASN A 533 8.99 -23.06 -14.18
C ASN A 533 8.98 -22.38 -12.81
N LEU A 534 7.79 -22.06 -12.31
CA LEU A 534 7.54 -21.43 -11.03
C LEU A 534 6.75 -22.37 -10.14
N ILE A 535 7.21 -22.58 -8.90
CA ILE A 535 6.51 -23.38 -7.89
C ILE A 535 6.59 -22.68 -6.54
N THR A 536 5.57 -22.84 -5.69
CA THR A 536 5.62 -22.34 -4.32
C THR A 536 6.62 -23.15 -3.49
N TYR A 537 7.27 -22.51 -2.54
CA TYR A 537 8.24 -23.21 -1.68
C TYR A 537 7.60 -24.34 -0.88
N GLN A 538 6.35 -24.20 -0.46
CA GLN A 538 5.59 -25.28 0.17
C GLN A 538 5.35 -26.47 -0.76
N MET A 539 5.11 -26.21 -2.04
CA MET A 539 4.95 -27.26 -3.04
C MET A 539 6.27 -27.98 -3.29
N LEU A 540 7.39 -27.24 -3.36
CA LEU A 540 8.73 -27.80 -3.43
C LEU A 540 9.02 -28.70 -2.21
N GLU A 541 8.74 -28.23 -0.98
CA GLU A 541 8.90 -29.07 0.22
C GLU A 541 8.02 -30.33 0.21
N LYS A 542 6.78 -30.23 -0.25
CA LYS A 542 5.91 -31.39 -0.43
C LYS A 542 6.48 -32.37 -1.47
N MET A 543 7.09 -31.85 -2.54
CA MET A 543 7.80 -32.65 -3.53
C MET A 543 9.00 -33.40 -2.92
N PHE A 544 9.73 -32.77 -2.02
CA PHE A 544 10.84 -33.42 -1.29
C PHE A 544 10.36 -34.47 -0.27
N LYS A 545 9.24 -34.26 0.40
CA LYS A 545 8.69 -35.18 1.41
C LYS A 545 8.02 -36.41 0.78
N ASN A 546 7.46 -36.29 -0.43
CA ASN A 546 6.76 -37.38 -1.12
C ASN A 546 7.71 -38.17 -2.04
N LYS A 547 8.21 -39.31 -1.58
CA LYS A 547 9.09 -40.21 -2.35
C LYS A 547 8.49 -40.77 -3.66
N ASN A 548 7.24 -40.46 -4.04
CA ASN A 548 6.51 -41.00 -5.19
C ASN A 548 5.91 -39.88 -6.06
N LEU A 549 6.75 -39.04 -6.64
CA LEU A 549 6.30 -38.10 -7.68
C LEU A 549 6.37 -38.73 -9.06
N LYS A 550 5.33 -39.39 -9.47
CA LYS A 550 5.01 -39.66 -10.87
C LYS A 550 4.37 -38.39 -11.44
N SER A 551 5.08 -37.35 -11.70
CA SER A 551 4.56 -36.24 -12.51
C SER A 551 5.46 -36.05 -13.72
N ARG A 552 4.89 -36.41 -14.87
CA ARG A 552 5.21 -35.88 -16.20
C ARG A 552 6.69 -35.53 -16.41
N ASN A 553 7.43 -36.24 -17.19
CA ASN A 553 8.70 -36.04 -17.90
C ASN A 553 9.41 -34.67 -17.83
N ILE A 554 9.13 -33.86 -16.84
CA ILE A 554 9.71 -32.51 -16.61
C ILE A 554 10.68 -32.63 -15.44
N ILE A 555 11.96 -32.46 -15.73
CA ILE A 555 13.05 -32.43 -14.75
C ILE A 555 13.47 -30.99 -14.60
N LEU A 556 13.46 -30.49 -13.34
CA LEU A 556 13.97 -29.16 -13.01
C LEU A 556 15.50 -29.19 -13.06
N THR A 557 16.14 -28.19 -13.64
CA THR A 557 17.60 -28.19 -13.85
C THR A 557 18.33 -27.15 -13.00
N HIS A 558 17.96 -25.89 -13.04
CA HIS A 558 18.55 -24.82 -12.25
C HIS A 558 17.45 -24.04 -11.56
N GLY A 559 17.67 -23.56 -10.36
CA GLY A 559 16.65 -22.77 -9.68
C GLY A 559 17.16 -22.15 -8.39
N PHE A 560 16.42 -21.16 -7.92
CA PHE A 560 16.68 -20.50 -6.64
C PHE A 560 15.38 -19.94 -6.04
N LYS A 561 15.43 -19.68 -4.75
CA LYS A 561 14.34 -19.06 -3.99
C LYS A 561 14.27 -17.56 -4.33
N CYS A 562 13.08 -17.07 -4.60
CA CYS A 562 12.81 -15.70 -4.98
C CYS A 562 11.42 -15.24 -4.49
N GLU A 563 11.17 -13.96 -4.59
CA GLU A 563 9.85 -13.35 -4.44
C GLU A 563 9.25 -13.09 -5.84
N MET A 564 7.93 -12.98 -5.92
CA MET A 564 7.23 -12.77 -7.20
C MET A 564 7.60 -11.44 -7.88
N ASN A 565 7.99 -10.45 -7.09
CA ASN A 565 8.39 -9.12 -7.58
C ASN A 565 9.88 -9.01 -7.95
N ASP A 566 10.68 -10.04 -7.66
CA ASP A 566 12.09 -10.02 -8.01
C ASP A 566 12.27 -9.97 -9.52
N GLU A 567 13.25 -9.21 -9.97
CA GLU A 567 13.68 -9.20 -11.36
C GLU A 567 14.72 -10.29 -11.59
N VAL A 568 14.55 -11.03 -12.66
CA VAL A 568 15.43 -12.14 -13.06
C VAL A 568 15.78 -12.03 -14.54
N VAL A 569 17.00 -12.39 -14.89
CA VAL A 569 17.42 -12.54 -16.28
C VAL A 569 17.55 -14.02 -16.61
N VAL A 570 16.94 -14.43 -17.72
CA VAL A 570 17.09 -15.77 -18.29
C VAL A 570 18.07 -15.75 -19.43
N LEU A 571 18.92 -16.78 -19.50
CA LEU A 571 19.92 -16.98 -20.56
C LEU A 571 19.54 -18.17 -21.44
N SER A 572 19.59 -17.98 -22.76
CA SER A 572 19.33 -19.03 -23.73
C SER A 572 20.60 -19.76 -24.19
N ASN A 573 20.38 -20.92 -24.81
CA ASN A 573 21.45 -21.70 -25.46
C ASN A 573 22.10 -21.01 -26.67
N LYS A 574 21.47 -19.95 -27.20
CA LYS A 574 22.00 -19.10 -28.30
C LYS A 574 22.72 -17.83 -27.80
N GLY A 575 22.83 -17.64 -26.48
CA GLY A 575 23.50 -16.49 -25.89
C GLY A 575 22.63 -15.25 -25.77
N ASN A 576 21.30 -15.37 -25.90
CA ASN A 576 20.35 -14.33 -25.70
C ASN A 576 19.92 -14.24 -24.23
N CYS A 577 19.80 -13.03 -23.70
CA CYS A 577 19.30 -12.76 -22.38
C CYS A 577 17.96 -12.00 -22.47
N PHE A 578 17.05 -12.35 -21.58
CA PHE A 578 15.74 -11.68 -21.43
C PHE A 578 15.50 -11.38 -19.95
N LYS A 579 15.22 -10.12 -19.64
CA LYS A 579 14.97 -9.65 -18.27
C LYS A 579 13.48 -9.44 -18.05
N SER A 580 12.93 -9.96 -16.96
CA SER A 580 11.56 -9.67 -16.51
C SER A 580 11.38 -9.95 -15.01
N THR A 581 10.22 -9.62 -14.46
CA THR A 581 9.86 -10.03 -13.09
C THR A 581 9.56 -11.53 -13.04
N VAL A 582 9.80 -12.15 -11.89
CA VAL A 582 9.53 -13.59 -11.66
C VAL A 582 8.08 -13.93 -12.02
N SER A 583 7.15 -13.09 -11.61
CA SER A 583 5.72 -13.25 -11.89
C SER A 583 5.41 -13.35 -13.39
N SER A 584 6.09 -12.58 -14.22
CA SER A 584 5.86 -12.54 -15.68
C SER A 584 6.20 -13.87 -16.37
N PHE A 585 7.13 -14.66 -15.83
CA PHE A 585 7.51 -15.96 -16.38
C PHE A 585 6.41 -17.05 -16.25
N SER A 586 5.34 -16.77 -15.53
CA SER A 586 4.14 -17.63 -15.54
C SER A 586 3.37 -17.53 -16.87
N THR A 587 3.54 -16.43 -17.61
CA THR A 587 2.77 -16.11 -18.82
C THR A 587 3.63 -15.90 -20.05
N ILE A 588 4.91 -15.53 -19.89
CA ILE A 588 5.81 -15.17 -20.99
C ILE A 588 6.76 -16.34 -21.28
N GLU A 589 6.77 -16.86 -22.51
CA GLU A 589 7.86 -17.66 -23.04
C GLU A 589 8.91 -16.69 -23.64
N PRO A 590 10.10 -16.54 -23.00
CA PRO A 590 11.04 -15.47 -23.37
C PRO A 590 11.69 -15.65 -24.74
N PHE A 591 11.68 -16.86 -25.31
CA PHE A 591 12.38 -17.20 -26.54
C PHE A 591 11.53 -18.03 -27.50
N GLU A 592 11.89 -18.06 -28.79
CA GLU A 592 11.21 -18.86 -29.83
C GLU A 592 11.34 -20.38 -29.60
N LYS A 593 10.48 -21.18 -30.23
CA LYS A 593 10.32 -22.63 -29.98
C LYS A 593 11.61 -23.46 -30.06
N GLU A 594 12.61 -23.03 -30.83
CA GLU A 594 13.88 -23.74 -30.99
C GLU A 594 15.01 -23.26 -30.03
N GLU A 595 14.74 -22.21 -29.28
CA GLU A 595 15.67 -21.60 -28.34
C GLU A 595 15.31 -22.01 -26.91
N LYS A 596 16.27 -22.56 -26.18
CA LYS A 596 16.04 -23.13 -24.84
C LYS A 596 16.67 -22.28 -23.76
N VAL A 597 15.98 -22.06 -22.67
CA VAL A 597 16.54 -21.46 -21.46
C VAL A 597 17.52 -22.47 -20.82
N ILE A 598 18.73 -22.01 -20.55
CA ILE A 598 19.80 -22.84 -19.95
C ILE A 598 20.32 -22.27 -18.63
N GLY A 599 19.95 -21.05 -18.27
CA GLY A 599 20.40 -20.41 -17.04
C GLY A 599 19.47 -19.34 -16.54
N LEU A 600 19.48 -19.14 -15.22
CA LEU A 600 18.78 -18.09 -14.50
C LEU A 600 19.79 -17.23 -13.76
N ILE A 601 19.67 -15.92 -13.86
CA ILE A 601 20.57 -14.93 -13.26
C ILE A 601 19.77 -14.09 -12.27
N PRO A 602 19.89 -14.34 -10.95
CA PRO A 602 19.33 -13.46 -9.93
C PRO A 602 20.10 -12.13 -9.93
N LEU A 603 19.38 -11.01 -9.89
CA LEU A 603 19.97 -9.66 -9.88
C LEU A 603 20.33 -9.24 -8.45
N ARG A 604 21.43 -9.80 -7.92
CA ARG A 604 21.96 -9.47 -6.59
C ARG A 604 23.12 -8.48 -6.72
N GLU A 605 23.07 -7.39 -6.01
CA GLU A 605 24.13 -6.37 -5.99
C GLU A 605 25.49 -6.97 -5.60
N GLU A 606 26.57 -6.32 -6.02
CA GLU A 606 27.96 -6.72 -5.76
C GLU A 606 28.37 -8.11 -6.29
N THR A 607 27.67 -8.65 -7.29
CA THR A 607 28.01 -9.94 -7.91
C THR A 607 28.44 -9.79 -9.34
N VAL A 608 29.03 -10.87 -9.86
CA VAL A 608 29.37 -11.02 -11.27
C VAL A 608 28.73 -12.27 -11.85
N VAL A 609 28.38 -12.20 -13.13
CA VAL A 609 27.86 -13.34 -13.90
C VAL A 609 28.96 -13.91 -14.77
N MET A 610 29.23 -15.20 -14.65
CA MET A 610 30.15 -15.93 -15.52
C MET A 610 29.34 -16.83 -16.44
N ILE A 611 29.56 -16.69 -17.75
CA ILE A 611 28.99 -17.54 -18.81
C ILE A 611 30.12 -18.26 -19.48
N MET A 612 29.98 -19.57 -19.71
CA MET A 612 31.06 -20.42 -20.27
C MET A 612 30.52 -21.29 -21.38
N THR A 613 31.35 -21.53 -22.40
CA THR A 613 31.04 -22.39 -23.55
C THR A 613 31.81 -23.71 -23.52
N GLN A 614 31.36 -24.64 -24.32
CA GLN A 614 31.94 -25.96 -24.47
C GLN A 614 33.38 -25.92 -24.96
N ASN A 615 33.73 -24.99 -25.84
CA ASN A 615 35.08 -24.82 -26.40
C ASN A 615 35.99 -23.95 -25.51
N GLY A 616 35.56 -23.63 -24.28
CA GLY A 616 36.35 -22.90 -23.29
C GLY A 616 36.38 -21.39 -23.49
N LEU A 617 35.44 -20.84 -24.21
CA LEU A 617 35.20 -19.39 -24.21
C LEU A 617 34.40 -19.04 -22.96
N TYR A 618 34.74 -17.94 -22.28
CA TYR A 618 33.97 -17.46 -21.17
C TYR A 618 33.86 -15.93 -21.14
N LYS A 619 32.85 -15.44 -20.42
CA LYS A 619 32.61 -14.03 -20.23
C LYS A 619 32.25 -13.79 -18.77
N LYS A 620 32.92 -12.84 -18.11
CA LYS A 620 32.66 -12.43 -16.75
C LYS A 620 32.10 -10.99 -16.79
N ILE A 621 30.85 -10.81 -16.41
CA ILE A 621 30.09 -9.58 -16.56
C ILE A 621 29.65 -9.11 -15.19
N LYS A 622 29.78 -7.80 -14.90
CA LYS A 622 29.22 -7.20 -13.67
C LYS A 622 27.70 -7.21 -13.70
N ILE A 623 27.08 -7.50 -12.56
CA ILE A 623 25.61 -7.60 -12.45
C ILE A 623 24.89 -6.31 -12.84
N GLU A 624 25.52 -5.15 -12.63
CA GLU A 624 24.94 -3.84 -12.98
C GLU A 624 24.64 -3.71 -14.47
N ALA A 625 25.33 -4.46 -15.32
CA ALA A 625 25.05 -4.48 -16.76
C ALA A 625 23.70 -5.15 -17.05
N PHE A 626 23.31 -6.15 -16.27
CA PHE A 626 22.02 -6.83 -16.37
C PHE A 626 20.91 -6.04 -15.65
N ILE A 627 21.19 -5.39 -14.54
CA ILE A 627 20.23 -4.50 -13.85
C ILE A 627 19.78 -3.36 -14.80
N LYS A 628 20.69 -2.81 -15.59
CA LYS A 628 20.41 -1.74 -16.57
C LYS A 628 19.70 -2.22 -17.85
N MET A 629 19.50 -3.52 -18.04
CA MET A 629 18.70 -4.02 -19.17
C MET A 629 17.25 -3.53 -19.04
N LYS A 630 16.66 -3.16 -20.16
CA LYS A 630 15.21 -2.91 -20.23
C LYS A 630 14.44 -4.22 -20.09
N ASN A 631 13.37 -4.21 -19.31
CA ASN A 631 12.48 -5.36 -19.15
C ASN A 631 11.84 -5.73 -20.49
N ASN A 632 11.54 -7.01 -20.66
CA ASN A 632 10.87 -7.60 -21.82
C ASN A 632 11.58 -7.35 -23.16
N LYS A 633 12.91 -7.17 -23.14
CA LYS A 633 13.74 -7.03 -24.35
C LYS A 633 14.82 -8.11 -24.39
N ILE A 634 14.97 -8.74 -25.56
CA ILE A 634 16.04 -9.72 -25.83
C ILE A 634 17.32 -8.97 -26.21
N ILE A 635 18.42 -9.33 -25.54
CA ILE A 635 19.76 -8.82 -25.83
C ILE A 635 20.71 -10.00 -25.99
N ASN A 636 21.44 -10.08 -27.10
CA ASN A 636 22.48 -11.07 -27.26
C ASN A 636 23.74 -10.68 -26.48
N VAL A 637 24.17 -11.52 -25.55
CA VAL A 637 25.34 -11.28 -24.68
C VAL A 637 26.55 -12.09 -25.09
N LEU A 638 26.39 -13.12 -25.94
CA LEU A 638 27.46 -13.99 -26.37
C LEU A 638 27.17 -14.57 -27.76
N SER A 639 27.96 -14.15 -28.75
CA SER A 639 27.92 -14.74 -30.10
C SER A 639 28.74 -16.03 -30.13
N LEU A 640 28.12 -17.13 -30.51
CA LEU A 640 28.72 -18.45 -30.59
C LEU A 640 29.34 -18.67 -31.97
N GLU A 641 30.47 -19.36 -31.99
CA GLU A 641 31.07 -19.91 -33.23
C GLU A 641 30.31 -21.16 -33.69
N GLU A 642 30.48 -21.56 -34.95
CA GLU A 642 29.92 -22.81 -35.47
C GLU A 642 30.39 -24.00 -34.61
N ASN A 643 29.45 -24.81 -34.10
CA ASN A 643 29.65 -25.96 -33.22
C ASN A 643 30.05 -25.68 -31.77
N ASP A 644 29.99 -24.42 -31.27
CA ASP A 644 30.14 -24.15 -29.85
C ASP A 644 28.76 -24.06 -29.15
N LYS A 645 28.72 -24.40 -27.88
CA LYS A 645 27.50 -24.36 -27.05
C LYS A 645 27.81 -23.79 -25.69
N ILE A 646 26.85 -23.00 -25.15
CA ILE A 646 26.93 -22.53 -23.77
C ILE A 646 26.64 -23.70 -22.84
N ILE A 647 27.54 -23.96 -21.89
CA ILE A 647 27.38 -25.01 -20.88
C ILE A 647 26.71 -24.53 -19.62
N GLY A 648 26.52 -23.22 -19.42
CA GLY A 648 25.76 -22.63 -18.33
C GLY A 648 26.18 -21.21 -17.99
N CYS A 649 25.52 -20.66 -16.96
CA CYS A 649 25.92 -19.43 -16.31
C CYS A 649 25.90 -19.62 -14.79
N LYS A 650 26.76 -18.88 -14.07
CA LYS A 650 26.83 -18.87 -12.61
C LYS A 650 27.00 -17.44 -12.12
N VAL A 651 26.40 -17.14 -10.96
CA VAL A 651 26.52 -15.85 -10.29
C VAL A 651 27.34 -16.03 -9.04
N ALA A 652 28.31 -15.17 -8.81
CA ALA A 652 29.18 -15.24 -7.64
C ALA A 652 29.70 -13.85 -7.23
N VAL A 653 30.23 -13.77 -6.02
CA VAL A 653 30.98 -12.58 -5.57
C VAL A 653 32.34 -12.57 -6.23
N ASP A 654 32.84 -11.43 -6.65
CA ASP A 654 34.15 -11.28 -7.28
C ASP A 654 35.24 -11.05 -6.22
N ASP A 655 35.48 -12.07 -5.42
CA ASP A 655 36.45 -12.05 -4.32
C ASP A 655 37.55 -13.11 -4.46
N GLU A 656 38.52 -13.09 -3.55
CA GLU A 656 39.63 -14.05 -3.52
C GLU A 656 39.21 -15.48 -3.12
N ASN A 657 38.02 -15.63 -2.52
CA ASN A 657 37.50 -16.92 -2.07
C ASN A 657 36.70 -17.63 -3.17
N SER A 658 36.29 -16.94 -4.22
CA SER A 658 35.51 -17.49 -5.31
C SER A 658 36.40 -18.20 -6.35
N ILE A 659 36.29 -19.51 -6.40
CA ILE A 659 37.11 -20.38 -7.27
C ILE A 659 36.23 -21.01 -8.36
N VAL A 660 36.62 -20.82 -9.60
CA VAL A 660 36.01 -21.48 -10.77
C VAL A 660 36.52 -22.92 -10.85
N VAL A 661 35.59 -23.87 -10.89
CA VAL A 661 35.86 -25.28 -11.12
C VAL A 661 35.26 -25.68 -12.45
N MET A 662 36.03 -26.30 -13.32
CA MET A 662 35.60 -26.76 -14.65
C MET A 662 35.93 -28.20 -14.88
N ALA A 663 35.07 -28.90 -15.61
CA ALA A 663 35.24 -30.30 -15.94
C ALA A 663 35.13 -30.56 -17.44
N SER A 664 35.98 -31.41 -17.96
CA SER A 664 36.01 -31.80 -19.38
C SER A 664 35.38 -33.18 -19.64
N ASN A 665 35.03 -33.42 -20.88
CA ASN A 665 34.51 -34.69 -21.40
C ASN A 665 35.51 -35.87 -21.22
N ASN A 666 36.78 -35.57 -21.01
CA ASN A 666 37.85 -36.55 -20.76
C ASN A 666 38.08 -36.79 -19.26
N GLY A 667 37.19 -36.34 -18.40
CA GLY A 667 37.29 -36.58 -16.96
C GLY A 667 38.35 -35.76 -16.23
N LYS A 668 38.83 -34.70 -16.84
CA LYS A 668 39.81 -33.82 -16.22
C LYS A 668 39.13 -32.65 -15.54
N ILE A 669 39.74 -32.16 -14.48
CA ILE A 669 39.23 -31.03 -13.66
C ILE A 669 40.28 -29.92 -13.66
N GLY A 670 39.82 -28.68 -13.73
CA GLY A 670 40.62 -27.47 -13.57
C GLY A 670 40.03 -26.53 -12.54
N ARG A 671 40.89 -25.81 -11.83
CA ARG A 671 40.50 -24.81 -10.83
C ARG A 671 41.33 -23.54 -11.00
N PHE A 672 40.65 -22.38 -11.01
CA PHE A 672 41.31 -21.08 -11.00
C PHE A 672 40.52 -20.01 -10.27
N PRO A 673 41.16 -18.96 -9.69
CA PRO A 673 40.49 -17.91 -9.03
C PRO A 673 39.62 -17.12 -10.00
N ILE A 674 38.40 -16.73 -9.59
CA ILE A 674 37.49 -15.92 -10.41
C ILE A 674 38.15 -14.59 -10.81
N GLN A 675 39.02 -14.06 -9.96
CA GLN A 675 39.79 -12.84 -10.19
C GLN A 675 40.90 -12.95 -11.27
N SER A 676 41.10 -14.15 -11.85
CA SER A 676 42.05 -14.33 -12.98
C SER A 676 41.69 -13.52 -14.23
N SER A 677 40.54 -12.88 -14.26
CA SER A 677 40.12 -11.96 -15.30
C SER A 677 39.29 -10.82 -14.70
N ASN A 678 39.35 -9.62 -15.31
CA ASN A 678 38.58 -8.50 -14.92
C ASN A 678 37.12 -8.67 -15.34
N ALA A 679 36.16 -8.22 -14.48
CA ALA A 679 34.76 -8.19 -14.81
C ALA A 679 34.44 -7.01 -15.75
N ILE A 680 33.60 -7.27 -16.75
CA ILE A 680 33.29 -6.36 -17.83
C ILE A 680 31.93 -5.67 -17.52
N SER A 681 31.82 -4.36 -17.77
CA SER A 681 30.62 -3.60 -17.55
C SER A 681 29.69 -3.50 -18.78
N SER A 682 30.08 -4.15 -19.90
CA SER A 682 29.31 -4.11 -21.15
C SER A 682 28.85 -5.51 -21.58
N LEU A 683 27.59 -5.64 -21.94
CA LEU A 683 27.03 -6.90 -22.45
C LEU A 683 27.59 -7.33 -23.81
N ASN A 684 28.06 -6.39 -24.64
CA ASN A 684 28.51 -6.64 -26.00
C ASN A 684 30.04 -6.81 -26.17
N SER A 685 30.77 -7.03 -25.08
CA SER A 685 32.23 -7.18 -25.10
C SER A 685 32.68 -8.56 -25.65
N LYS A 686 33.97 -8.71 -26.02
CA LYS A 686 34.54 -9.97 -26.50
C LYS A 686 34.69 -11.00 -25.36
N CYS A 687 34.58 -12.29 -25.71
CA CYS A 687 34.87 -13.43 -24.84
C CYS A 687 36.38 -13.61 -24.59
N ILE A 688 36.70 -14.32 -23.51
CA ILE A 688 38.06 -14.68 -23.12
C ILE A 688 38.19 -16.19 -23.32
N SER A 689 39.31 -16.65 -23.88
CA SER A 689 39.59 -18.06 -24.08
C SER A 689 40.34 -18.68 -22.89
N ILE A 690 40.04 -19.94 -22.60
CA ILE A 690 40.79 -20.83 -21.71
C ILE A 690 41.73 -21.66 -22.57
N ASN A 691 43.01 -21.36 -22.54
CA ASN A 691 44.00 -22.03 -23.41
C ASN A 691 44.52 -23.37 -22.82
N GLY A 692 43.93 -23.90 -21.75
CA GLY A 692 44.35 -25.12 -21.06
C GLY A 692 43.73 -26.41 -21.57
N LEU A 693 42.84 -26.35 -22.57
CA LEU A 693 42.20 -27.52 -23.17
C LEU A 693 43.14 -28.16 -24.21
N SER A 694 43.15 -29.48 -24.26
CA SER A 694 43.86 -30.25 -25.28
C SER A 694 43.01 -30.33 -26.57
N ASP A 695 43.64 -30.67 -27.72
CA ASP A 695 42.90 -30.85 -28.97
C ASP A 695 41.78 -31.88 -28.82
N GLY A 696 40.56 -31.48 -29.18
CA GLY A 696 39.34 -32.31 -29.06
C GLY A 696 38.75 -32.40 -27.64
N GLU A 697 39.36 -31.73 -26.67
CA GLU A 697 38.83 -31.67 -25.30
C GLU A 697 37.78 -30.57 -25.18
N GLN A 698 36.62 -30.91 -24.63
CA GLN A 698 35.50 -30.00 -24.47
C GLN A 698 35.07 -29.92 -23.00
N LEU A 699 34.70 -28.76 -22.55
CA LEU A 699 34.10 -28.56 -21.23
C LEU A 699 32.64 -29.03 -21.25
N ILE A 700 32.24 -29.71 -20.19
CA ILE A 700 30.85 -30.21 -20.05
C ILE A 700 30.13 -29.54 -18.86
N LYS A 701 30.88 -29.07 -17.88
CA LYS A 701 30.35 -28.42 -16.69
C LYS A 701 31.34 -27.42 -16.12
N PHE A 702 30.82 -26.36 -15.53
CA PHE A 702 31.57 -25.50 -14.60
C PHE A 702 30.72 -25.07 -13.43
N ASP A 703 31.38 -24.73 -12.33
CA ASP A 703 30.77 -24.13 -11.16
C ASP A 703 31.72 -23.14 -10.50
N ILE A 704 31.20 -22.34 -9.56
CA ILE A 704 31.98 -21.44 -8.75
C ILE A 704 31.77 -21.83 -7.30
N VAL A 705 32.88 -22.17 -6.61
CA VAL A 705 32.85 -22.66 -5.24
C VAL A 705 33.59 -21.69 -4.31
N ASP A 706 33.15 -21.63 -3.06
CA ASP A 706 33.82 -20.85 -2.04
C ASP A 706 35.00 -21.64 -1.46
N LEU A 707 36.21 -21.07 -1.52
CA LEU A 707 37.45 -21.67 -1.02
C LEU A 707 37.36 -22.03 0.46
N ARG A 708 36.59 -21.27 1.24
CA ARG A 708 36.37 -21.52 2.67
C ARG A 708 35.66 -22.85 2.94
N LEU A 709 34.92 -23.35 1.94
CA LEU A 709 34.19 -24.61 1.99
C LEU A 709 34.88 -25.75 1.22
N ASP A 710 36.14 -25.60 0.81
CA ASP A 710 36.88 -26.53 -0.04
C ASP A 710 36.85 -27.96 0.49
N ASN A 711 36.99 -28.12 1.81
CA ASN A 711 36.98 -29.43 2.47
C ASN A 711 35.61 -30.11 2.47
N LYS A 712 34.56 -29.40 2.18
CA LYS A 712 33.16 -29.88 2.15
C LYS A 712 32.70 -30.16 0.72
N ASN A 713 33.33 -29.59 -0.27
CA ASN A 713 32.93 -29.71 -1.68
C ASN A 713 33.53 -30.95 -2.35
N LYS A 714 32.71 -31.68 -3.12
CA LYS A 714 33.14 -32.88 -3.87
C LYS A 714 32.72 -32.73 -5.32
N VAL A 715 33.52 -33.32 -6.20
CA VAL A 715 33.18 -33.52 -7.63
C VAL A 715 32.77 -34.96 -7.83
N ILE A 716 31.58 -35.14 -8.35
CA ILE A 716 31.03 -36.43 -8.75
C ILE A 716 31.08 -36.47 -10.28
N GLN A 717 31.76 -37.47 -10.84
CA GLN A 717 31.79 -37.71 -12.29
C GLN A 717 31.06 -39.02 -12.58
N TYR A 718 30.14 -38.95 -13.51
CA TYR A 718 29.40 -40.09 -14.03
C TYR A 718 30.00 -40.47 -15.36
N VAL A 719 30.56 -41.68 -15.42
CA VAL A 719 31.42 -42.11 -16.51
C VAL A 719 30.86 -43.36 -17.17
N GLN A 720 30.80 -43.39 -18.49
CA GLN A 720 30.54 -44.59 -19.27
C GLN A 720 31.80 -45.12 -19.86
N LEU A 721 32.08 -46.38 -19.64
CA LEU A 721 33.22 -47.06 -20.22
C LEU A 721 32.87 -47.60 -21.62
N GLU A 722 33.90 -47.93 -22.44
CA GLU A 722 33.73 -48.42 -23.80
C GLU A 722 32.97 -49.75 -23.86
N ASN A 723 33.02 -50.54 -22.78
CA ASN A 723 32.25 -51.79 -22.61
C ASN A 723 30.77 -51.59 -22.21
N GLY A 724 30.32 -50.32 -22.13
CA GLY A 724 28.94 -49.98 -21.77
C GLY A 724 28.66 -49.86 -20.27
N ASN A 725 29.64 -50.24 -19.42
CA ASN A 725 29.48 -50.15 -17.97
C ASN A 725 29.45 -48.69 -17.51
N LYS A 726 28.53 -48.38 -16.57
CA LYS A 726 28.40 -47.08 -15.98
C LYS A 726 29.09 -47.05 -14.61
N MET A 727 29.94 -46.09 -14.38
CA MET A 727 30.78 -45.96 -13.19
C MET A 727 30.68 -44.55 -12.60
N ILE A 728 30.94 -44.46 -11.29
CA ILE A 728 30.97 -43.16 -10.57
C ILE A 728 32.36 -42.93 -10.00
N LYS A 729 32.80 -41.69 -10.07
CA LYS A 729 33.98 -41.19 -9.36
C LYS A 729 33.61 -40.02 -8.49
N VAL A 730 33.90 -40.11 -7.22
CA VAL A 730 33.73 -38.99 -6.26
C VAL A 730 35.13 -38.58 -5.78
N THR A 731 35.47 -37.33 -5.95
CA THR A 731 36.78 -36.78 -5.60
C THR A 731 36.61 -35.49 -4.81
N PRO A 732 37.32 -35.28 -3.68
CA PRO A 732 37.32 -34.00 -3.01
C PRO A 732 37.83 -32.89 -3.94
N ILE A 733 37.18 -31.74 -3.91
CA ILE A 733 37.67 -30.60 -4.71
C ILE A 733 39.07 -30.18 -4.28
N SER A 734 39.41 -30.27 -3.01
CA SER A 734 40.74 -29.98 -2.45
C SER A 734 41.90 -30.78 -3.06
N ASP A 735 41.63 -31.92 -3.66
CA ASP A 735 42.65 -32.73 -4.35
C ASP A 735 43.17 -32.06 -5.65
N PHE A 736 42.48 -31.07 -6.18
CA PHE A 736 42.86 -30.34 -7.36
C PHE A 736 43.50 -28.99 -6.99
N LEU A 737 44.75 -28.77 -7.36
CA LEU A 737 45.45 -27.52 -7.06
C LEU A 737 44.83 -26.34 -7.84
N ILE A 738 44.71 -25.23 -7.17
CA ILE A 738 44.31 -23.94 -7.80
C ILE A 738 45.48 -23.49 -8.68
N LYS A 739 45.23 -23.25 -9.97
CA LYS A 739 46.21 -22.87 -10.97
C LYS A 739 45.78 -21.65 -11.76
N ASN A 740 46.59 -21.16 -12.64
CA ASN A 740 46.19 -20.16 -13.63
C ASN A 740 45.10 -20.72 -14.57
N ARG A 741 44.19 -19.85 -15.04
CA ARG A 741 43.08 -20.20 -15.96
C ARG A 741 43.55 -20.94 -17.23
N ASN A 742 44.78 -20.73 -17.70
CA ASN A 742 45.37 -21.35 -18.89
C ASN A 742 46.14 -22.62 -18.57
N ALA A 743 46.13 -23.13 -17.35
CA ALA A 743 46.80 -24.34 -16.97
C ALA A 743 46.04 -25.58 -17.49
N LYS A 744 46.80 -26.62 -17.92
CA LYS A 744 46.22 -27.91 -18.32
C LYS A 744 45.36 -28.49 -17.20
N LEU A 745 44.20 -29.04 -17.56
CA LEU A 745 43.32 -29.76 -16.67
C LEU A 745 43.99 -31.03 -16.14
N ILE A 746 43.61 -31.49 -14.95
CA ILE A 746 44.20 -32.63 -14.27
C ILE A 746 43.21 -33.79 -14.26
N SER A 747 43.63 -34.99 -14.59
CA SER A 747 42.76 -36.17 -14.55
C SER A 747 42.30 -36.51 -13.16
N ALA A 748 41.00 -36.70 -12.99
CA ALA A 748 40.36 -37.05 -11.73
C ALA A 748 40.38 -38.55 -11.42
N TYR A 749 40.47 -39.38 -12.47
CA TYR A 749 40.50 -40.85 -12.35
C TYR A 749 41.40 -41.46 -13.40
N SER A 750 41.71 -42.74 -13.26
CA SER A 750 42.40 -43.56 -14.26
C SER A 750 41.54 -44.72 -14.66
N VAL A 751 41.51 -45.03 -15.99
CA VAL A 751 40.86 -46.20 -16.56
C VAL A 751 41.87 -47.31 -16.72
N GLY A 752 41.52 -48.55 -16.34
CA GLY A 752 42.41 -49.70 -16.52
C GLY A 752 42.66 -50.01 -17.99
N LYS A 753 43.86 -50.52 -18.33
CA LYS A 753 44.23 -50.84 -19.73
C LYS A 753 43.29 -51.81 -20.47
N LYS A 754 42.42 -52.54 -19.68
CA LYS A 754 41.44 -53.49 -20.23
C LYS A 754 40.06 -52.88 -20.45
N GLU A 755 39.84 -51.67 -19.97
CA GLU A 755 38.51 -50.99 -19.92
C GLU A 755 38.28 -50.03 -21.10
N GLY A 756 39.33 -49.83 -21.96
CA GLY A 756 39.24 -48.98 -23.13
C GLY A 756 39.12 -47.49 -22.82
N ASN A 757 38.56 -46.72 -23.75
CA ASN A 757 38.28 -45.29 -23.54
C ASN A 757 37.08 -45.10 -22.67
N SER A 758 37.03 -43.99 -21.97
CA SER A 758 35.89 -43.57 -21.14
C SER A 758 35.36 -42.23 -21.55
N THR A 759 34.07 -42.08 -21.52
CA THR A 759 33.39 -40.80 -21.77
C THR A 759 32.65 -40.35 -20.51
N VAL A 760 32.86 -39.13 -20.09
CA VAL A 760 32.12 -38.54 -18.96
C VAL A 760 30.75 -38.09 -19.46
N LEU A 761 29.71 -38.69 -18.92
CA LEU A 761 28.35 -38.38 -19.28
C LEU A 761 27.84 -37.13 -18.54
N GLU A 762 28.27 -37.00 -17.29
CA GLU A 762 27.80 -35.89 -16.44
C GLU A 762 28.76 -35.61 -15.28
N VAL A 763 28.83 -34.37 -14.85
CA VAL A 763 29.63 -33.94 -13.68
C VAL A 763 28.75 -33.09 -12.75
N LEU A 764 28.86 -33.36 -11.45
CA LEU A 764 28.29 -32.56 -10.40
C LEU A 764 29.35 -32.03 -9.46
N ILE A 765 29.14 -30.87 -8.98
CA ILE A 765 29.87 -30.32 -7.84
C ILE A 765 28.85 -30.19 -6.70
N ILE A 766 29.06 -30.93 -5.62
CA ILE A 766 28.11 -31.01 -4.50
C ILE A 766 28.72 -30.48 -3.22
N ASN A 767 27.85 -29.90 -2.40
CA ASN A 767 28.09 -29.53 -1.00
C ASN A 767 26.97 -30.09 -0.11
N ASP A 768 26.92 -29.72 1.17
CA ASP A 768 25.94 -30.21 2.13
C ASP A 768 24.46 -29.83 1.78
N ASP A 769 24.29 -28.85 0.90
CA ASP A 769 22.97 -28.29 0.54
C ASP A 769 22.50 -28.73 -0.86
N THR A 770 23.17 -29.70 -1.49
CA THR A 770 22.86 -30.14 -2.86
C THR A 770 21.85 -31.29 -2.88
N PHE A 771 20.80 -31.13 -3.70
CA PHE A 771 19.80 -32.17 -3.95
C PHE A 771 20.00 -32.79 -5.33
N VAL A 772 19.77 -34.07 -5.42
CA VAL A 772 19.97 -34.84 -6.67
C VAL A 772 18.63 -35.36 -7.16
N ILE A 773 18.34 -35.17 -8.45
CA ILE A 773 17.10 -35.63 -9.10
C ILE A 773 17.50 -36.73 -10.11
N ASN A 774 16.87 -37.87 -10.09
CA ASN A 774 17.08 -38.90 -11.09
C ASN A 774 16.24 -38.66 -12.37
N ASN A 775 16.63 -39.36 -13.48
CA ASN A 775 15.93 -39.27 -14.77
C ASN A 775 14.46 -39.69 -14.78
N ILE A 776 13.94 -40.29 -13.67
CA ILE A 776 12.55 -40.67 -13.47
C ILE A 776 11.78 -39.57 -12.67
N GLY A 777 12.43 -38.45 -12.33
CA GLY A 777 11.81 -37.35 -11.56
C GLY A 777 11.72 -37.61 -10.05
N ARG A 778 12.45 -38.59 -9.51
CA ARG A 778 12.56 -38.81 -8.06
C ARG A 778 13.61 -37.92 -7.46
N ILE A 779 13.24 -37.15 -6.45
CA ILE A 779 14.15 -36.27 -5.70
C ILE A 779 14.70 -37.05 -4.50
N LYS A 780 16.00 -37.06 -4.35
CA LYS A 780 16.69 -37.54 -3.15
C LYS A 780 17.60 -36.43 -2.63
N GLY A 781 17.34 -35.98 -1.42
CA GLY A 781 18.31 -35.17 -0.69
C GLY A 781 19.53 -36.05 -0.42
N VAL A 782 20.69 -35.66 -0.92
CA VAL A 782 21.91 -36.40 -0.75
C VAL A 782 22.78 -35.64 0.24
N LYS A 783 22.99 -36.26 1.41
CA LYS A 783 23.98 -35.69 2.33
C LYS A 783 25.36 -35.98 1.80
N TYR A 784 26.23 -35.01 1.86
CA TYR A 784 27.64 -35.07 1.54
C TYR A 784 28.33 -36.35 2.06
N THR A 785 27.92 -36.87 3.22
CA THR A 785 28.43 -38.10 3.85
C THR A 785 27.98 -39.39 3.21
N GLU A 786 27.01 -39.41 2.31
CA GLU A 786 26.46 -40.64 1.70
C GLU A 786 27.31 -41.17 0.54
N PHE A 787 28.32 -40.41 0.08
CA PHE A 787 29.23 -40.86 -1.00
C PHE A 787 30.60 -41.20 -0.42
N GLU A 788 31.06 -42.46 -0.63
CA GLU A 788 32.45 -42.84 -0.37
C GLU A 788 33.39 -42.01 -1.22
N CYS A 789 34.20 -41.20 -0.57
CA CYS A 789 35.16 -40.34 -1.24
C CYS A 789 36.48 -41.08 -1.49
N THR A 790 36.95 -41.17 -2.72
CA THR A 790 38.21 -41.76 -3.08
C THR A 790 39.15 -40.71 -3.63
N SER A 791 40.41 -40.70 -3.17
CA SER A 791 41.44 -39.76 -3.60
C SER A 791 41.62 -39.79 -5.13
N LYS A 792 42.15 -38.70 -5.70
CA LYS A 792 42.47 -38.51 -7.09
C LYS A 792 43.31 -39.67 -7.61
N GLY A 793 42.98 -40.17 -8.82
CA GLY A 793 43.75 -41.23 -9.46
C GLY A 793 43.38 -42.67 -9.10
N LYS A 794 42.44 -42.93 -8.16
CA LYS A 794 41.96 -44.29 -7.84
C LYS A 794 40.83 -44.72 -8.77
N LYS A 795 40.57 -46.06 -8.79
CA LYS A 795 39.58 -46.66 -9.68
C LYS A 795 38.17 -46.16 -9.48
N LEU A 796 37.37 -46.26 -10.57
CA LEU A 796 35.93 -46.04 -10.62
C LEU A 796 35.19 -47.12 -9.80
N VAL A 797 34.01 -46.77 -9.22
CA VAL A 797 33.16 -47.70 -8.48
C VAL A 797 31.90 -47.98 -9.30
N GLU A 798 31.51 -49.27 -9.38
CA GLU A 798 30.31 -49.71 -10.10
C GLU A 798 29.04 -49.17 -9.40
N ASN A 799 28.05 -48.71 -10.16
CA ASN A 799 26.84 -48.16 -9.56
C ASN A 799 25.59 -48.42 -10.41
N ASP A 800 24.52 -48.86 -9.75
CA ASP A 800 23.21 -49.20 -10.35
C ASP A 800 22.29 -48.02 -10.57
N TRP A 801 22.78 -46.80 -10.49
CA TRP A 801 21.95 -45.60 -10.56
C TRP A 801 21.86 -45.07 -12.01
N ASP A 802 20.70 -45.12 -12.61
CA ASP A 802 20.32 -44.33 -13.79
C ASP A 802 20.00 -42.89 -13.34
N VAL A 803 20.98 -42.01 -13.37
CA VAL A 803 20.87 -40.65 -12.84
C VAL A 803 21.15 -39.62 -13.91
N ALA A 804 20.16 -38.81 -14.26
CA ALA A 804 20.40 -37.48 -14.77
C ALA A 804 20.45 -36.54 -13.57
N ILE A 805 21.52 -35.83 -13.34
CA ILE A 805 21.76 -35.10 -12.11
C ILE A 805 21.70 -33.61 -12.40
N THR A 806 20.99 -32.86 -11.57
CA THR A 806 20.78 -31.42 -11.73
C THR A 806 21.03 -30.68 -10.41
N ASP A 807 21.70 -29.54 -10.49
CA ASP A 807 22.07 -28.71 -9.36
C ASP A 807 20.90 -27.85 -8.87
N PHE A 808 20.61 -27.89 -7.60
CA PHE A 808 19.74 -26.92 -6.94
C PHE A 808 20.47 -26.20 -5.82
N LEU A 809 20.46 -24.88 -5.84
CA LEU A 809 20.75 -24.03 -4.70
C LEU A 809 19.43 -23.71 -3.98
N ILE A 810 19.26 -24.18 -2.77
CA ILE A 810 18.12 -23.84 -1.90
C ILE A 810 18.45 -22.61 -1.09
#